data_4fa720a1ac06a5d29c126a19117315b5
#
_entry.id   4fa720a1ac06a5d29c126a19117315b5
#
_cell.length_a   1.000
_cell.length_b   1.000
_cell.length_c   1.000
_cell.angle_alpha   90.00
_cell.angle_beta   90.00
_cell.angle_gamma   90.00
#
_symmetry.space_group_name_H-M   'P 1'
#
loop_
_entity.id
_entity.type
_entity.pdbx_description
1 polymer ?
#
loop_
_entity_poly.entity_id
_entity_poly.type
_entity_poly.pdbx_seq_one_letter_code
_entity_poly.pdbx_strand_id
1 'polypeptide(L)'
;MPAAPSIAPPIGTLIGTPIAPRSAVGTPRMFGRFGLRKLLGESAASMVWLAFDPHLEREVMLTLPRAQPHDSAAMQVWVVQARLAARLKHPHLAPALEVAVEADWPFISVDRALGVTLGEWLADHPSALPTESVGWICQALEGLAFAHEAGCAHPDLQLHSLLVDAHGALRVAGLSAALNTDDGALAEPQPTALRPSAAASPAHGLKSQLDAGARDVLACGVLLHRLLMGQPVLDEADIASVVARMVPRGRDIVRLPWTTPHPIGEGLRAIANRCTATQERQRYLSARTLLRALTGWRDAESQGSGGALALLIDRLSSVGHLPALPGVGARVTRLSRNKGQHSDVMAEQILQDMALSFELLRQVNSAPVQGTQIPDNGPVLTIRRCVALMGLDGVRQAASALRAWPGPLSETGAVALKRSMDQARWAGHVAQALRPAGYDAEVVYLVALLQSLGRLLIQYHFGEDAEQIRQLMLPVRAADASAGAPGSPGLSEEAASFAVLGVNSEEVGAAVARHWGLDEDVLHMIRRLPKKSPVRAPDGDADRLRATASAAHEAVDAASGTLLPPRLEQALSLVAQRYARVLNATVRDIQDALASGQQALLRGGRVVESAGSENEDDAAGGINPAESTAREAPPVSIAG
;
A
#
# COMPACT_ATOMS: atom_id res chain seq x y z
N MET A 1 -7.20 42.46 61.89
CA MET A 1 -6.18 42.23 60.82
C MET A 1 -6.59 40.99 60.02
N PRO A 2 -6.96 41.06 58.74
CA PRO A 2 -7.35 39.90 57.99
C PRO A 2 -6.08 39.16 57.48
N ALA A 3 -6.09 37.87 57.62
CA ALA A 3 -5.03 36.97 57.14
C ALA A 3 -4.92 37.03 55.59
N ALA A 4 -3.69 37.12 55.09
CA ALA A 4 -3.38 37.09 53.66
C ALA A 4 -3.77 35.73 53.04
N PRO A 5 -4.21 35.69 51.78
CA PRO A 5 -4.52 34.43 51.10
C PRO A 5 -3.23 33.63 50.87
N SER A 6 -3.26 32.37 51.27
CA SER A 6 -2.21 31.39 51.02
C SER A 6 -2.07 31.17 49.51
N ILE A 7 -0.96 31.62 48.94
CA ILE A 7 -0.60 31.36 47.53
C ILE A 7 -0.24 29.89 47.42
N ALA A 8 -1.01 29.13 46.63
CA ALA A 8 -0.68 27.76 46.28
C ALA A 8 0.66 27.74 45.50
N PRO A 9 1.56 26.77 45.73
CA PRO A 9 2.82 26.70 45.04
C PRO A 9 2.60 26.45 43.52
N PRO A 10 3.43 27.01 42.64
CA PRO A 10 3.31 26.83 41.22
C PRO A 10 3.45 25.36 40.85
N ILE A 11 2.72 24.92 39.81
CA ILE A 11 2.67 23.54 39.32
C ILE A 11 4.07 22.96 39.03
N GLY A 12 5.03 23.78 38.63
CA GLY A 12 6.41 23.39 38.40
C GLY A 12 7.15 22.75 39.58
N THR A 13 6.73 23.03 40.83
CA THR A 13 7.35 22.47 42.04
C THR A 13 6.79 21.10 42.42
N LEU A 14 5.71 20.63 41.76
CA LEU A 14 5.05 19.36 42.05
C LEU A 14 5.57 18.19 41.24
N ILE A 15 6.44 18.42 40.25
CA ILE A 15 6.89 17.44 39.26
C ILE A 15 8.20 16.73 39.68
N GLY A 16 8.85 17.12 40.75
CA GLY A 16 10.21 16.70 41.11
C GLY A 16 10.38 15.54 42.09
N THR A 17 9.34 14.87 42.59
CA THR A 17 9.49 13.76 43.55
C THR A 17 8.61 12.56 43.19
N PRO A 18 9.15 11.33 43.14
CA PRO A 18 8.33 10.13 42.98
C PRO A 18 7.47 9.95 44.22
N ILE A 19 6.16 10.05 44.06
CA ILE A 19 5.19 9.90 45.19
C ILE A 19 4.78 8.44 45.24
N ALA A 20 5.18 7.77 46.34
CA ALA A 20 4.62 6.48 46.75
C ALA A 20 3.11 6.61 47.06
N PRO A 21 2.28 5.59 46.84
CA PRO A 21 0.84 5.66 47.09
C PRO A 21 0.57 5.70 48.60
N ARG A 22 0.18 6.84 49.11
CA ARG A 22 -0.42 6.97 50.44
C ARG A 22 -1.82 7.54 50.29
N SER A 23 -2.82 6.73 50.65
CA SER A 23 -4.20 7.16 50.92
C SER A 23 -4.20 8.21 52.02
N ALA A 24 -4.30 9.49 51.66
CA ALA A 24 -4.61 10.58 52.56
C ALA A 24 -5.63 11.48 51.84
N VAL A 25 -6.74 11.75 52.47
CA VAL A 25 -7.73 12.76 52.09
C VAL A 25 -7.02 14.12 52.14
N GLY A 26 -6.34 14.45 51.06
CA GLY A 26 -5.67 15.73 50.82
C GLY A 26 -6.60 16.69 50.09
N THR A 27 -6.45 17.97 50.34
CA THR A 27 -7.07 19.07 49.59
C THR A 27 -6.98 18.80 48.09
N PRO A 28 -8.08 18.89 47.33
CA PRO A 28 -8.06 18.64 45.88
C PRO A 28 -7.01 19.53 45.20
N ARG A 29 -6.13 18.94 44.42
CA ARG A 29 -5.16 19.71 43.64
C ARG A 29 -5.91 20.46 42.57
N MET A 30 -5.78 21.77 42.54
CA MET A 30 -6.47 22.62 41.57
C MET A 30 -5.53 23.02 40.43
N PHE A 31 -6.05 23.02 39.22
CA PHE A 31 -5.46 23.65 38.06
C PHE A 31 -6.46 24.70 37.55
N GLY A 32 -6.24 25.94 37.92
CA GLY A 32 -7.24 26.98 37.72
C GLY A 32 -8.60 26.57 38.31
N ARG A 33 -9.63 26.51 37.47
CA ARG A 33 -10.97 26.04 37.86
C ARG A 33 -11.09 24.52 38.01
N PHE A 34 -10.17 23.74 37.39
CA PHE A 34 -10.28 22.29 37.32
C PHE A 34 -9.79 21.62 38.63
N GLY A 35 -10.62 20.76 39.19
CA GLY A 35 -10.22 19.88 40.30
C GLY A 35 -9.53 18.63 39.77
N LEU A 36 -8.18 18.57 39.86
CA LEU A 36 -7.39 17.42 39.37
C LEU A 36 -7.64 16.20 40.26
N ARG A 37 -7.99 15.06 39.64
CA ARG A 37 -8.30 13.81 40.34
C ARG A 37 -7.18 12.76 40.18
N LYS A 38 -6.76 12.46 38.97
CA LYS A 38 -5.81 11.37 38.65
C LYS A 38 -4.96 11.74 37.44
N LEU A 39 -3.67 11.45 37.50
CA LEU A 39 -2.81 11.46 36.32
C LEU A 39 -3.11 10.19 35.52
N LEU A 40 -3.58 10.33 34.26
CA LEU A 40 -3.95 9.22 33.40
C LEU A 40 -2.75 8.70 32.58
N GLY A 41 -1.77 9.55 32.32
CA GLY A 41 -0.53 9.20 31.67
C GLY A 41 0.37 10.41 31.48
N GLU A 42 1.65 10.13 31.28
CA GLU A 42 2.68 11.13 31.02
C GLU A 42 3.75 10.56 30.09
N SER A 43 4.40 11.46 29.37
CA SER A 43 5.54 11.18 28.49
C SER A 43 6.60 12.24 28.69
N ALA A 44 7.65 12.23 27.87
CA ALA A 44 8.63 13.32 27.82
C ALA A 44 8.04 14.65 27.34
N ALA A 45 6.97 14.63 26.52
CA ALA A 45 6.39 15.81 25.88
C ALA A 45 5.04 16.23 26.43
N SER A 46 4.22 15.31 26.91
CA SER A 46 2.84 15.58 27.34
C SER A 46 2.44 14.87 28.63
N MET A 47 1.35 15.35 29.24
CA MET A 47 0.68 14.70 30.36
C MET A 47 -0.83 14.85 30.21
N VAL A 48 -1.59 13.83 30.65
CA VAL A 48 -3.05 13.84 30.64
C VAL A 48 -3.59 13.60 32.05
N TRP A 49 -4.44 14.51 32.51
CA TRP A 49 -5.08 14.46 33.80
C TRP A 49 -6.59 14.21 33.68
N LEU A 50 -7.12 13.36 34.54
CA LEU A 50 -8.55 13.33 34.82
C LEU A 50 -8.85 14.48 35.79
N ALA A 51 -9.79 15.34 35.43
CA ALA A 51 -10.18 16.49 36.23
C ALA A 51 -11.70 16.66 36.26
N PHE A 52 -12.22 17.33 37.26
CA PHE A 52 -13.60 17.78 37.32
C PHE A 52 -13.68 19.26 36.91
N ASP A 53 -14.51 19.56 35.92
CA ASP A 53 -14.80 20.93 35.52
C ASP A 53 -16.10 21.41 36.19
N PRO A 54 -16.04 22.36 37.12
CA PRO A 54 -17.21 22.87 37.80
C PRO A 54 -18.15 23.70 36.91
N HIS A 55 -17.66 24.25 35.79
CA HIS A 55 -18.50 24.98 34.82
C HIS A 55 -19.35 24.05 33.96
N LEU A 56 -18.82 22.87 33.65
CA LEU A 56 -19.52 21.85 32.87
C LEU A 56 -20.20 20.80 33.75
N GLU A 57 -19.95 20.84 35.08
CA GLU A 57 -20.42 19.88 36.09
C GLU A 57 -20.11 18.42 35.75
N ARG A 58 -18.96 18.17 35.08
CA ARG A 58 -18.55 16.83 34.65
C ARG A 58 -17.05 16.61 34.67
N GLU A 59 -16.69 15.33 34.52
CA GLU A 59 -15.29 14.94 34.36
C GLU A 59 -14.80 15.23 32.97
N VAL A 60 -13.58 15.73 32.86
CA VAL A 60 -12.87 16.02 31.63
C VAL A 60 -11.45 15.45 31.70
N MET A 61 -10.87 15.18 30.53
CA MET A 61 -9.46 14.88 30.41
C MET A 61 -8.74 16.12 29.90
N LEU A 62 -7.70 16.53 30.64
CA LEU A 62 -6.87 17.69 30.34
C LEU A 62 -5.55 17.22 29.77
N THR A 63 -5.26 17.53 28.51
CA THR A 63 -3.94 17.33 27.90
C THR A 63 -3.14 18.61 28.02
N LEU A 64 -1.96 18.51 28.65
CA LEU A 64 -1.01 19.61 28.84
C LEU A 64 0.38 19.21 28.30
N PRO A 65 1.20 20.16 27.86
CA PRO A 65 2.61 19.89 27.60
C PRO A 65 3.32 19.53 28.93
N ARG A 66 4.37 18.73 28.86
CA ARG A 66 5.17 18.33 30.05
C ARG A 66 5.94 19.49 30.64
N ALA A 67 6.40 20.41 29.82
CA ALA A 67 7.07 21.63 30.21
C ALA A 67 6.23 22.84 29.81
N GLN A 68 6.25 23.88 30.66
CA GLN A 68 5.61 25.14 30.32
C GLN A 68 6.32 25.78 29.12
N PRO A 69 5.60 26.32 28.13
CA PRO A 69 6.21 27.07 27.02
C PRO A 69 7.08 28.22 27.57
N HIS A 70 8.27 28.40 26.98
CA HIS A 70 9.31 29.28 27.51
C HIS A 70 8.99 30.78 27.38
N ASP A 71 8.06 31.16 26.50
CA ASP A 71 7.62 32.53 26.30
C ASP A 71 6.17 32.62 25.79
N SER A 72 5.64 33.84 25.72
CA SER A 72 4.28 34.09 25.26
C SER A 72 4.08 33.76 23.79
N ALA A 73 5.11 33.82 22.95
CA ALA A 73 5.03 33.48 21.54
C ALA A 73 4.89 31.96 21.35
N ALA A 74 5.71 31.17 22.04
CA ALA A 74 5.59 29.70 22.04
C ALA A 74 4.22 29.26 22.57
N MET A 75 3.71 29.94 23.63
CA MET A 75 2.36 29.71 24.15
C MET A 75 1.29 29.96 23.10
N GLN A 76 1.36 31.11 22.41
CA GLN A 76 0.39 31.44 21.37
C GLN A 76 0.44 30.46 20.19
N VAL A 77 1.64 30.10 19.75
CA VAL A 77 1.83 29.09 18.68
C VAL A 77 1.15 27.77 19.07
N TRP A 78 1.41 27.27 20.27
CA TRP A 78 0.79 26.03 20.77
C TRP A 78 -0.75 26.11 20.75
N VAL A 79 -1.31 27.18 21.30
CA VAL A 79 -2.78 27.40 21.35
C VAL A 79 -3.39 27.52 19.96
N VAL A 80 -2.75 28.25 19.04
CA VAL A 80 -3.24 28.39 17.66
C VAL A 80 -3.23 27.05 16.94
N GLN A 81 -2.15 26.30 17.05
CA GLN A 81 -2.02 24.97 16.43
C GLN A 81 -3.08 24.00 16.98
N ALA A 82 -3.28 23.96 18.29
CA ALA A 82 -4.30 23.12 18.92
C ALA A 82 -5.73 23.55 18.51
N ARG A 83 -6.02 24.85 18.45
CA ARG A 83 -7.33 25.35 17.99
C ARG A 83 -7.62 25.04 16.52
N LEU A 84 -6.63 25.06 15.67
CA LEU A 84 -6.81 24.64 14.25
C LEU A 84 -7.16 23.17 14.17
N ALA A 85 -6.46 22.31 14.89
CA ALA A 85 -6.75 20.89 14.94
C ALA A 85 -8.11 20.58 15.59
N ALA A 86 -8.53 21.34 16.60
CA ALA A 86 -9.82 21.19 17.26
C ALA A 86 -11.05 21.44 16.35
N ARG A 87 -10.84 22.03 15.17
CA ARG A 87 -11.91 22.20 14.15
C ARG A 87 -12.20 20.93 13.35
N LEU A 88 -11.31 19.95 13.40
CA LEU A 88 -11.47 18.69 12.67
C LEU A 88 -12.61 17.88 13.30
N LYS A 89 -13.49 17.36 12.45
CA LYS A 89 -14.62 16.52 12.86
C LYS A 89 -14.52 15.18 12.15
N HIS A 90 -14.23 14.14 12.92
CA HIS A 90 -14.14 12.77 12.41
C HIS A 90 -14.57 11.80 13.52
N PRO A 91 -15.23 10.65 13.21
CA PRO A 91 -15.66 9.68 14.21
C PRO A 91 -14.55 9.19 15.15
N HIS A 92 -13.32 9.08 14.62
CA HIS A 92 -12.13 8.61 15.35
C HIS A 92 -11.19 9.74 15.81
N LEU A 93 -11.70 10.98 15.89
CA LEU A 93 -11.03 12.09 16.55
C LEU A 93 -11.88 12.56 17.73
N ALA A 94 -11.24 12.75 18.89
CA ALA A 94 -11.93 13.27 20.07
C ALA A 94 -12.17 14.78 19.90
N PRO A 95 -13.43 15.24 19.93
CA PRO A 95 -13.72 16.67 19.86
C PRO A 95 -13.19 17.37 21.13
N ALA A 96 -12.42 18.44 20.96
CA ALA A 96 -12.01 19.28 22.07
C ALA A 96 -13.23 20.09 22.56
N LEU A 97 -13.43 20.11 23.87
CA LEU A 97 -14.39 20.99 24.52
C LEU A 97 -13.85 22.41 24.60
N GLU A 98 -12.57 22.54 24.94
CA GLU A 98 -11.89 23.82 25.09
C GLU A 98 -10.41 23.70 24.77
N VAL A 99 -9.83 24.76 24.18
CA VAL A 99 -8.40 25.00 24.03
C VAL A 99 -8.10 26.38 24.57
N ALA A 100 -7.44 26.45 25.71
CA ALA A 100 -7.19 27.70 26.43
C ALA A 100 -5.86 27.67 27.19
N VAL A 101 -5.61 28.71 27.94
CA VAL A 101 -4.46 28.87 28.86
C VAL A 101 -5.00 29.09 30.25
N GLU A 102 -4.45 28.36 31.22
CA GLU A 102 -4.79 28.49 32.65
C GLU A 102 -3.49 28.46 33.45
N ALA A 103 -3.30 29.43 34.35
CA ALA A 103 -2.08 29.55 35.15
C ALA A 103 -0.78 29.47 34.33
N ASP A 104 -0.74 30.13 33.18
CA ASP A 104 0.36 30.13 32.21
C ASP A 104 0.69 28.75 31.59
N TRP A 105 -0.26 27.82 31.62
CA TRP A 105 -0.17 26.53 30.94
C TRP A 105 -1.26 26.40 29.88
N PRO A 106 -0.90 26.05 28.65
CA PRO A 106 -1.90 25.75 27.63
C PRO A 106 -2.46 24.34 27.85
N PHE A 107 -3.74 24.16 27.53
CA PHE A 107 -4.41 22.87 27.66
C PHE A 107 -5.46 22.64 26.59
N ILE A 108 -5.74 21.36 26.36
CA ILE A 108 -6.89 20.87 25.60
C ILE A 108 -7.75 20.07 26.57
N SER A 109 -9.04 20.38 26.67
CA SER A 109 -10.00 19.58 27.42
C SER A 109 -10.85 18.74 26.49
N VAL A 110 -11.09 17.48 26.88
CA VAL A 110 -11.90 16.49 26.17
C VAL A 110 -12.87 15.85 27.15
N ASP A 111 -14.07 15.51 26.71
CA ASP A 111 -15.09 14.91 27.57
C ASP A 111 -14.67 13.49 28.00
N ARG A 112 -14.71 13.22 29.30
CA ARG A 112 -14.47 11.87 29.84
C ARG A 112 -15.51 10.85 29.38
N ALA A 113 -16.72 11.27 29.06
CA ALA A 113 -17.77 10.42 28.53
C ALA A 113 -17.43 9.77 27.17
N LEU A 114 -16.39 10.27 26.46
CA LEU A 114 -15.89 9.65 25.24
C LEU A 114 -15.17 8.32 25.44
N GLY A 115 -14.82 7.98 26.71
CA GLY A 115 -14.18 6.72 27.02
C GLY A 115 -13.05 6.84 28.03
N VAL A 116 -12.35 5.73 28.25
CA VAL A 116 -11.12 5.64 29.06
C VAL A 116 -9.90 5.71 28.16
N THR A 117 -8.75 6.10 28.70
CA THR A 117 -7.50 6.02 27.92
C THR A 117 -7.14 4.56 27.66
N LEU A 118 -6.49 4.29 26.52
CA LEU A 118 -6.04 2.94 26.21
C LEU A 118 -5.02 2.42 27.24
N GLY A 119 -4.30 3.33 27.91
CA GLY A 119 -3.45 2.99 29.06
C GLY A 119 -4.23 2.50 30.27
N GLU A 120 -5.36 3.13 30.61
CA GLU A 120 -6.27 2.66 31.66
C GLU A 120 -6.89 1.31 31.30
N TRP A 121 -7.35 1.16 30.04
CA TRP A 121 -7.92 -0.10 29.57
C TRP A 121 -6.94 -1.26 29.72
N LEU A 122 -5.66 -1.07 29.31
CA LEU A 122 -4.61 -2.08 29.44
C LEU A 122 -4.21 -2.39 30.89
N ALA A 123 -4.42 -1.46 31.83
CA ALA A 123 -4.19 -1.73 33.26
C ALA A 123 -5.17 -2.77 33.80
N ASP A 124 -6.43 -2.74 33.32
CA ASP A 124 -7.47 -3.70 33.70
C ASP A 124 -7.46 -4.97 32.83
N HIS A 125 -6.89 -4.89 31.61
CA HIS A 125 -6.83 -5.97 30.62
C HIS A 125 -5.38 -6.13 30.12
N PRO A 126 -4.56 -6.97 30.73
CA PRO A 126 -3.11 -7.05 30.44
C PRO A 126 -2.74 -7.39 29.00
N SER A 127 -3.66 -8.00 28.25
CA SER A 127 -3.45 -8.27 26.81
C SER A 127 -4.74 -8.11 26.03
N ALA A 128 -4.66 -7.47 24.87
CA ALA A 128 -5.75 -7.36 23.91
C ALA A 128 -5.64 -8.47 22.84
N LEU A 129 -6.77 -8.91 22.32
CA LEU A 129 -6.77 -9.83 21.17
C LEU A 129 -6.12 -9.14 19.95
N PRO A 130 -5.45 -9.90 19.07
CA PRO A 130 -4.86 -9.32 17.84
C PRO A 130 -5.89 -8.57 16.97
N THR A 131 -7.12 -9.09 16.87
CA THR A 131 -8.22 -8.45 16.13
C THR A 131 -8.68 -7.13 16.76
N GLU A 132 -8.74 -7.05 18.08
CA GLU A 132 -9.05 -5.80 18.80
C GLU A 132 -7.92 -4.78 18.63
N SER A 133 -6.67 -5.22 18.84
CA SER A 133 -5.48 -4.39 18.67
C SER A 133 -5.43 -3.77 17.27
N VAL A 134 -5.63 -4.58 16.25
CA VAL A 134 -5.68 -4.12 14.84
C VAL A 134 -6.89 -3.21 14.63
N GLY A 135 -8.07 -3.54 15.19
CA GLY A 135 -9.26 -2.70 15.10
C GLY A 135 -9.03 -1.28 15.62
N TRP A 136 -8.41 -1.14 16.80
CA TRP A 136 -8.09 0.17 17.38
C TRP A 136 -7.04 0.94 16.59
N ILE A 137 -5.99 0.28 16.12
CA ILE A 137 -4.98 0.94 15.28
C ILE A 137 -5.57 1.37 13.93
N CYS A 138 -6.46 0.59 13.31
CA CYS A 138 -7.18 1.01 12.11
C CYS A 138 -8.00 2.29 12.35
N GLN A 139 -8.77 2.34 13.44
CA GLN A 139 -9.56 3.52 13.81
C GLN A 139 -8.69 4.74 14.09
N ALA A 140 -7.56 4.57 14.78
CA ALA A 140 -6.58 5.64 14.98
C ALA A 140 -6.02 6.15 13.63
N LEU A 141 -5.66 5.25 12.73
CA LEU A 141 -5.14 5.57 11.41
C LEU A 141 -6.17 6.25 10.51
N GLU A 142 -7.46 5.92 10.61
CA GLU A 142 -8.54 6.62 9.91
C GLU A 142 -8.62 8.09 10.34
N GLY A 143 -8.61 8.33 11.66
CA GLY A 143 -8.59 9.68 12.22
C GLY A 143 -7.32 10.45 11.85
N LEU A 144 -6.14 9.82 11.95
CA LEU A 144 -4.86 10.43 11.60
C LEU A 144 -4.74 10.70 10.10
N ALA A 145 -5.20 9.81 9.23
CA ALA A 145 -5.19 10.04 7.79
C ALA A 145 -6.00 11.28 7.41
N PHE A 146 -7.20 11.44 8.00
CA PHE A 146 -8.02 12.63 7.83
C PHE A 146 -7.33 13.89 8.36
N ALA A 147 -6.67 13.81 9.54
CA ALA A 147 -5.93 14.92 10.12
C ALA A 147 -4.71 15.31 9.26
N HIS A 148 -3.94 14.34 8.76
CA HIS A 148 -2.77 14.59 7.89
C HIS A 148 -3.17 15.30 6.59
N GLU A 149 -4.30 14.96 5.99
CA GLU A 149 -4.83 15.65 4.81
C GLU A 149 -5.24 17.09 5.09
N ALA A 150 -5.63 17.37 6.34
CA ALA A 150 -5.93 18.73 6.80
C ALA A 150 -4.68 19.50 7.30
N GLY A 151 -3.48 18.93 7.14
CA GLY A 151 -2.23 19.55 7.60
C GLY A 151 -2.03 19.49 9.12
N CYS A 152 -2.71 18.58 9.82
CA CYS A 152 -2.57 18.34 11.25
C CYS A 152 -1.90 16.99 11.51
N ALA A 153 -1.13 16.89 12.60
CA ALA A 153 -0.49 15.65 13.07
C ALA A 153 -0.58 15.56 14.58
N HIS A 154 -0.22 14.42 15.15
CA HIS A 154 -0.17 14.26 16.59
C HIS A 154 1.24 14.60 17.12
N PRO A 155 1.39 15.58 18.03
CA PRO A 155 2.70 15.97 18.53
C PRO A 155 3.38 14.88 19.35
N ASP A 156 2.60 14.05 20.04
CA ASP A 156 3.08 13.03 20.98
C ASP A 156 2.05 11.90 21.13
N LEU A 157 1.99 10.98 20.16
CA LEU A 157 1.05 9.88 20.13
C LEU A 157 1.43 8.80 21.17
N GLN A 158 0.61 8.64 22.20
CA GLN A 158 0.82 7.78 23.35
C GLN A 158 -0.45 6.98 23.68
N LEU A 159 -0.35 5.99 24.59
CA LEU A 159 -1.53 5.26 25.07
C LEU A 159 -2.58 6.16 25.73
N HIS A 160 -2.13 7.23 26.40
CA HIS A 160 -3.01 8.18 27.08
C HIS A 160 -3.67 9.20 26.12
N SER A 161 -3.26 9.28 24.87
CA SER A 161 -3.90 10.09 23.84
C SER A 161 -4.95 9.32 23.01
N LEU A 162 -5.11 8.02 23.27
CA LEU A 162 -6.08 7.14 22.63
C LEU A 162 -7.21 6.81 23.61
N LEU A 163 -8.44 7.14 23.25
CA LEU A 163 -9.63 6.95 24.07
C LEU A 163 -10.47 5.81 23.51
N VAL A 164 -10.83 4.84 24.36
CA VAL A 164 -11.68 3.71 23.98
C VAL A 164 -12.97 3.78 24.77
N ASP A 165 -14.11 3.79 24.09
CA ASP A 165 -15.43 3.76 24.72
C ASP A 165 -15.88 2.32 25.08
N ALA A 166 -17.00 2.20 25.76
CA ALA A 166 -17.56 0.91 26.19
C ALA A 166 -17.94 -0.03 25.03
N HIS A 167 -18.04 0.49 23.81
CA HIS A 167 -18.34 -0.28 22.60
C HIS A 167 -17.09 -0.64 21.79
N GLY A 168 -15.90 -0.28 22.28
CA GLY A 168 -14.63 -0.52 21.60
C GLY A 168 -14.31 0.50 20.48
N ALA A 169 -15.08 1.61 20.38
CA ALA A 169 -14.76 2.67 19.45
C ALA A 169 -13.61 3.54 20.00
N LEU A 170 -12.56 3.71 19.17
CA LEU A 170 -11.37 4.46 19.51
C LEU A 170 -11.40 5.86 18.90
N ARG A 171 -10.90 6.83 19.67
CA ARG A 171 -10.71 8.23 19.25
C ARG A 171 -9.32 8.73 19.65
N VAL A 172 -8.69 9.48 18.75
CA VAL A 172 -7.41 10.16 19.00
C VAL A 172 -7.69 11.55 19.58
N ALA A 173 -7.05 11.88 20.70
CA ALA A 173 -7.14 13.18 21.36
C ALA A 173 -5.78 13.91 21.31
N GLY A 174 -5.75 15.24 21.35
CA GLY A 174 -4.52 16.01 21.48
C GLY A 174 -3.79 16.33 20.17
N LEU A 175 -4.51 16.37 19.05
CA LEU A 175 -3.96 16.77 17.75
C LEU A 175 -3.50 18.24 17.72
N SER A 176 -2.53 18.53 16.85
CA SER A 176 -1.98 19.87 16.60
C SER A 176 -1.80 20.12 15.12
N ALA A 177 -1.96 21.36 14.65
CA ALA A 177 -1.61 21.71 13.28
C ALA A 177 -0.08 21.66 13.12
N ALA A 178 0.39 21.02 12.07
CA ALA A 178 1.81 20.97 11.70
C ALA A 178 2.20 22.27 10.99
N LEU A 179 2.18 23.39 11.70
CA LEU A 179 2.71 24.66 11.19
C LEU A 179 4.24 24.64 11.27
N ASN A 180 4.89 25.16 10.23
CA ASN A 180 6.34 25.34 10.23
C ASN A 180 6.78 26.21 11.40
N THR A 181 7.22 25.64 12.47
CA THR A 181 8.13 26.27 13.38
C THR A 181 9.53 25.86 12.93
N ASP A 182 10.25 26.74 12.30
CA ASP A 182 11.70 26.70 12.18
C ASP A 182 12.29 26.77 13.60
N ASP A 183 12.23 25.66 14.34
CA ASP A 183 12.86 25.49 15.63
C ASP A 183 13.62 24.18 15.67
N GLY A 184 14.62 24.13 14.83
CA GLY A 184 15.72 23.21 14.94
C GLY A 184 17.00 23.95 15.27
N ALA A 185 17.04 24.79 16.26
CA ALA A 185 18.32 25.35 16.65
C ALA A 185 18.35 25.66 18.15
N LEU A 186 18.93 24.76 18.90
CA LEU A 186 19.85 25.12 19.96
C LEU A 186 21.05 25.81 19.31
N ALA A 187 20.88 27.07 18.94
CA ALA A 187 21.98 27.95 18.59
C ALA A 187 21.84 29.20 19.48
N GLU A 188 22.88 29.45 20.24
CA GLU A 188 23.00 30.62 21.11
C GLU A 188 22.68 31.94 20.38
N PRO A 189 22.09 32.93 21.05
CA PRO A 189 21.71 34.20 20.44
C PRO A 189 22.96 35.04 20.12
N GLN A 190 23.30 35.18 18.85
CA GLN A 190 24.17 36.27 18.42
C GLN A 190 23.34 37.47 17.97
N PRO A 191 23.57 38.63 18.52
CA PRO A 191 22.85 39.86 18.15
C PRO A 191 23.45 40.49 16.89
N THR A 192 22.92 40.24 15.73
CA THR A 192 23.17 41.13 14.59
C THR A 192 22.09 41.02 13.51
N ALA A 193 21.51 42.19 13.23
CA ALA A 193 20.90 42.67 11.98
C ALA A 193 19.56 42.04 11.56
N LEU A 194 18.54 42.88 11.63
CA LEU A 194 17.29 42.88 10.86
C LEU A 194 17.51 42.48 9.40
N ARG A 195 17.20 41.21 9.08
CA ARG A 195 16.88 40.79 7.71
C ARG A 195 15.42 40.36 7.68
N PRO A 196 14.62 40.78 6.68
CA PRO A 196 13.26 40.28 6.53
C PRO A 196 13.33 38.76 6.29
N SER A 197 12.67 38.04 7.17
CA SER A 197 12.49 36.58 7.05
C SER A 197 11.98 36.28 5.63
N ALA A 198 12.78 35.57 4.85
CA ALA A 198 12.34 35.02 3.59
C ALA A 198 11.18 34.07 3.90
N ALA A 199 10.01 34.33 3.33
CA ALA A 199 8.82 33.51 3.46
C ALA A 199 9.22 32.04 3.22
N ALA A 200 8.92 31.18 4.19
CA ALA A 200 9.18 29.75 4.10
C ALA A 200 8.58 29.21 2.80
N SER A 201 9.41 28.59 1.98
CA SER A 201 8.98 28.06 0.68
C SER A 201 7.86 27.02 0.90
N PRO A 202 6.77 27.01 0.10
CA PRO A 202 5.70 26.02 0.20
C PRO A 202 6.20 24.57 0.24
N ALA A 203 7.34 24.29 -0.39
CA ALA A 203 7.99 22.99 -0.39
C ALA A 203 8.51 22.55 1.00
N HIS A 204 8.98 23.49 1.84
CA HIS A 204 9.40 23.18 3.22
C HIS A 204 8.22 22.85 4.11
N GLY A 205 7.09 23.53 3.95
CA GLY A 205 5.86 23.25 4.70
C GLY A 205 5.32 21.85 4.41
N LEU A 206 5.27 21.46 3.15
CA LEU A 206 4.82 20.13 2.75
C LEU A 206 5.74 19.02 3.29
N LYS A 207 7.06 19.23 3.24
CA LYS A 207 8.02 18.26 3.78
C LYS A 207 7.84 18.08 5.29
N SER A 208 7.69 19.14 6.06
CA SER A 208 7.45 19.08 7.51
C SER A 208 6.15 18.34 7.85
N GLN A 209 5.09 18.53 7.06
CA GLN A 209 3.83 17.80 7.22
C GLN A 209 4.00 16.30 6.93
N LEU A 210 4.70 15.94 5.86
CA LEU A 210 4.99 14.54 5.53
C LEU A 210 5.83 13.86 6.61
N ASP A 211 6.84 14.55 7.13
CA ASP A 211 7.70 14.03 8.20
C ASP A 211 6.92 13.87 9.52
N ALA A 212 5.98 14.78 9.82
CA ALA A 212 5.10 14.67 10.98
C ALA A 212 4.13 13.49 10.84
N GLY A 213 3.50 13.32 9.68
CA GLY A 213 2.64 12.18 9.39
C GLY A 213 3.39 10.83 9.46
N ALA A 214 4.62 10.78 8.95
CA ALA A 214 5.45 9.58 9.03
C ALA A 214 5.82 9.21 10.48
N ARG A 215 6.01 10.21 11.36
CA ARG A 215 6.22 9.98 12.81
C ARG A 215 4.99 9.37 13.48
N ASP A 216 3.80 9.84 13.16
CA ASP A 216 2.55 9.28 13.69
C ASP A 216 2.37 7.82 13.25
N VAL A 217 2.67 7.52 11.99
CA VAL A 217 2.60 6.15 11.46
C VAL A 217 3.58 5.22 12.17
N LEU A 218 4.81 5.70 12.44
CA LEU A 218 5.79 4.94 13.21
C LEU A 218 5.34 4.73 14.65
N ALA A 219 4.78 5.75 15.30
CA ALA A 219 4.20 5.66 16.63
C ALA A 219 3.04 4.64 16.68
N CYS A 220 2.15 4.64 15.68
CA CYS A 220 1.12 3.61 15.54
C CYS A 220 1.73 2.20 15.40
N GLY A 221 2.85 2.06 14.69
CA GLY A 221 3.58 0.79 14.61
C GLY A 221 4.11 0.32 15.96
N VAL A 222 4.70 1.20 16.75
CA VAL A 222 5.20 0.88 18.11
C VAL A 222 4.02 0.56 19.05
N LEU A 223 2.91 1.30 18.94
CA LEU A 223 1.67 1.04 19.69
C LEU A 223 1.09 -0.34 19.33
N LEU A 224 1.08 -0.70 18.05
CA LEU A 224 0.66 -2.05 17.61
C LEU A 224 1.52 -3.13 18.26
N HIS A 225 2.85 -2.99 18.26
CA HIS A 225 3.74 -3.91 18.97
C HIS A 225 3.43 -3.98 20.46
N ARG A 226 3.20 -2.85 21.13
CA ARG A 226 2.83 -2.78 22.53
C ARG A 226 1.55 -3.56 22.84
N LEU A 227 0.52 -3.38 22.00
CA LEU A 227 -0.77 -4.07 22.14
C LEU A 227 -0.65 -5.58 21.93
N LEU A 228 0.08 -6.00 20.89
CA LEU A 228 0.27 -7.40 20.55
C LEU A 228 1.16 -8.15 21.56
N MET A 229 2.07 -7.44 22.23
CA MET A 229 2.97 -8.02 23.25
C MET A 229 2.39 -7.96 24.67
N GLY A 230 1.44 -7.08 24.94
CA GLY A 230 0.89 -6.85 26.28
C GLY A 230 1.85 -6.15 27.25
N GLN A 231 3.08 -5.82 26.84
CA GLN A 231 4.12 -5.20 27.67
C GLN A 231 4.86 -4.09 26.92
N PRO A 232 5.53 -3.14 27.64
CA PRO A 232 6.28 -2.06 27.01
C PRO A 232 7.31 -2.56 26.01
N VAL A 233 7.38 -1.87 24.85
CA VAL A 233 8.38 -2.14 23.84
C VAL A 233 9.74 -1.64 24.32
N LEU A 234 10.77 -2.46 24.25
CA LEU A 234 12.12 -2.17 24.80
C LEU A 234 12.11 -1.79 26.30
N ASP A 235 11.14 -2.32 27.06
CA ASP A 235 10.91 -1.99 28.49
C ASP A 235 10.72 -0.49 28.75
N GLU A 236 10.21 0.24 27.74
CA GLU A 236 10.01 1.69 27.77
C GLU A 236 8.51 2.00 27.53
N ALA A 237 7.91 2.78 28.43
CA ALA A 237 6.50 3.15 28.34
C ALA A 237 6.25 4.31 27.36
N ASP A 238 7.21 5.22 27.23
CA ASP A 238 7.14 6.39 26.36
C ASP A 238 7.48 6.01 24.91
N ILE A 239 6.50 6.13 24.03
CA ILE A 239 6.62 5.79 22.60
C ILE A 239 7.70 6.64 21.90
N ALA A 240 7.81 7.92 22.24
CA ALA A 240 8.83 8.81 21.68
C ALA A 240 10.24 8.35 22.07
N SER A 241 10.43 7.91 23.31
CA SER A 241 11.68 7.34 23.81
C SER A 241 12.02 6.03 23.09
N VAL A 242 11.04 5.14 22.85
CA VAL A 242 11.23 3.93 22.04
C VAL A 242 11.71 4.29 20.63
N VAL A 243 11.02 5.26 19.97
CA VAL A 243 11.39 5.73 18.64
C VAL A 243 12.79 6.31 18.60
N ALA A 244 13.20 7.07 19.62
CA ALA A 244 14.56 7.63 19.72
C ALA A 244 15.64 6.57 19.88
N ARG A 245 15.32 5.43 20.51
CA ARG A 245 16.24 4.29 20.68
C ARG A 245 16.34 3.41 19.45
N MET A 246 15.40 3.51 18.52
CA MET A 246 15.39 2.71 17.29
C MET A 246 16.43 3.18 16.27
N VAL A 247 16.93 2.25 15.46
CA VAL A 247 17.77 2.54 14.29
C VAL A 247 16.98 3.44 13.30
N PRO A 248 17.54 4.47 12.67
CA PRO A 248 18.98 4.81 12.62
C PRO A 248 19.48 5.74 13.75
N ARG A 249 18.59 6.30 14.57
CA ARG A 249 18.96 7.26 15.63
C ARG A 249 19.63 6.56 16.82
N GLY A 250 19.07 5.42 17.26
CA GLY A 250 19.60 4.58 18.31
C GLY A 250 20.21 3.27 17.76
N ARG A 251 20.29 2.25 18.62
CA ARG A 251 20.87 0.94 18.27
C ARG A 251 19.87 -0.21 18.40
N ASP A 252 18.69 0.08 18.92
CA ASP A 252 17.71 -0.94 19.23
C ASP A 252 16.83 -1.26 18.02
N ILE A 253 16.43 -2.53 17.92
CA ILE A 253 15.56 -3.03 16.85
C ILE A 253 14.26 -3.52 17.46
N VAL A 254 13.15 -2.95 17.04
CA VAL A 254 11.80 -3.37 17.44
C VAL A 254 11.28 -4.41 16.47
N ARG A 255 11.08 -5.63 16.97
CA ARG A 255 10.46 -6.74 16.24
C ARG A 255 9.60 -7.57 17.16
N LEU A 256 8.51 -8.12 16.65
CA LEU A 256 7.68 -9.05 17.39
C LEU A 256 8.46 -10.35 17.65
N PRO A 257 8.57 -10.80 18.91
CA PRO A 257 9.12 -12.10 19.24
C PRO A 257 8.22 -13.22 18.70
N TRP A 258 8.76 -14.41 18.57
CA TRP A 258 7.99 -15.58 18.13
C TRP A 258 6.88 -15.97 19.12
N THR A 259 7.17 -15.82 20.42
CA THR A 259 6.21 -16.06 21.51
C THR A 259 5.51 -14.74 21.85
N THR A 260 4.20 -14.72 21.68
CA THR A 260 3.30 -13.60 22.02
C THR A 260 2.15 -14.10 22.87
N PRO A 261 1.51 -13.27 23.71
CA PRO A 261 0.40 -13.68 24.58
C PRO A 261 -0.73 -14.39 23.81
N HIS A 262 -1.02 -13.91 22.62
CA HIS A 262 -1.95 -14.52 21.67
C HIS A 262 -1.21 -14.97 20.42
N PRO A 263 -1.61 -16.07 19.76
CA PRO A 263 -1.00 -16.48 18.49
C PRO A 263 -1.19 -15.39 17.42
N ILE A 264 -0.11 -15.02 16.75
CA ILE A 264 -0.10 -14.02 15.68
C ILE A 264 0.29 -14.71 14.38
N GLY A 265 -0.61 -14.70 13.39
CA GLY A 265 -0.35 -15.19 12.05
C GLY A 265 0.80 -14.44 11.36
N GLU A 266 1.46 -15.10 10.39
CA GLU A 266 2.63 -14.51 9.69
C GLU A 266 2.31 -13.17 9.02
N GLY A 267 1.07 -12.99 8.54
CA GLY A 267 0.63 -11.76 7.92
C GLY A 267 0.66 -10.55 8.83
N LEU A 268 0.04 -10.65 9.99
CA LEU A 268 0.05 -9.56 10.96
C LEU A 268 1.47 -9.31 11.50
N ARG A 269 2.24 -10.37 11.69
CA ARG A 269 3.65 -10.28 12.09
C ARG A 269 4.48 -9.52 11.06
N ALA A 270 4.29 -9.80 9.77
CA ALA A 270 4.99 -9.10 8.69
C ALA A 270 4.62 -7.60 8.66
N ILE A 271 3.32 -7.27 8.79
CA ILE A 271 2.83 -5.89 8.84
C ILE A 271 3.43 -5.16 10.05
N ALA A 272 3.32 -5.72 11.25
CA ALA A 272 3.84 -5.11 12.47
C ALA A 272 5.37 -4.88 12.38
N ASN A 273 6.14 -5.89 11.98
CA ASN A 273 7.60 -5.77 11.83
C ASN A 273 8.01 -4.77 10.73
N ARG A 274 7.17 -4.58 9.70
CA ARG A 274 7.39 -3.55 8.69
C ARG A 274 7.16 -2.14 9.24
N CYS A 275 6.17 -1.93 10.09
CA CYS A 275 5.94 -0.63 10.73
C CYS A 275 7.20 -0.09 11.42
N THR A 276 7.99 -1.00 12.02
CA THR A 276 9.19 -0.70 12.82
C THR A 276 10.49 -1.12 12.12
N ALA A 277 10.47 -1.30 10.79
CA ALA A 277 11.66 -1.72 10.03
C ALA A 277 12.84 -0.77 10.28
N THR A 278 14.05 -1.32 10.32
CA THR A 278 15.29 -0.55 10.58
C THR A 278 15.54 0.54 9.54
N GLN A 279 15.15 0.27 8.29
CA GLN A 279 15.28 1.23 7.21
C GLN A 279 13.98 1.99 6.99
N GLU A 280 14.05 3.29 7.04
CA GLU A 280 12.91 4.19 6.91
C GLU A 280 12.11 3.95 5.62
N ARG A 281 12.80 3.74 4.49
CA ARG A 281 12.17 3.44 3.19
C ARG A 281 11.37 2.14 3.15
N GLN A 282 11.58 1.23 4.12
CA GLN A 282 10.83 -0.02 4.23
C GLN A 282 9.58 0.13 5.08
N ARG A 283 9.46 1.22 5.83
CA ARG A 283 8.30 1.50 6.69
C ARG A 283 7.09 1.92 5.87
N TYR A 284 5.94 1.93 6.50
CA TYR A 284 4.78 2.63 5.96
C TYR A 284 4.99 4.14 6.13
N LEU A 285 4.84 4.89 5.03
CA LEU A 285 5.09 6.33 5.02
C LEU A 285 3.82 7.16 5.24
N SER A 286 2.65 6.56 5.09
CA SER A 286 1.38 7.25 5.30
C SER A 286 0.40 6.41 6.12
N ALA A 287 -0.49 7.08 6.86
CA ALA A 287 -1.55 6.44 7.63
C ALA A 287 -2.46 5.58 6.73
N ARG A 288 -2.76 6.04 5.52
CA ARG A 288 -3.59 5.28 4.56
C ARG A 288 -2.96 3.97 4.11
N THR A 289 -1.65 3.93 3.91
CA THR A 289 -0.98 2.69 3.47
C THR A 289 -0.93 1.65 4.58
N LEU A 290 -0.66 2.07 5.82
CA LEU A 290 -0.73 1.16 6.97
C LEU A 290 -2.17 0.71 7.25
N LEU A 291 -3.13 1.63 7.21
CA LEU A 291 -4.56 1.32 7.37
C LEU A 291 -5.00 0.25 6.36
N ARG A 292 -4.66 0.40 5.08
CA ARG A 292 -5.01 -0.57 4.03
C ARG A 292 -4.44 -1.96 4.32
N ALA A 293 -3.18 -2.04 4.74
CA ALA A 293 -2.54 -3.32 5.08
C ALA A 293 -3.23 -4.01 6.26
N LEU A 294 -3.56 -3.27 7.33
CA LEU A 294 -4.22 -3.80 8.51
C LEU A 294 -5.69 -4.16 8.24
N THR A 295 -6.40 -3.35 7.46
CA THR A 295 -7.77 -3.66 7.02
C THR A 295 -7.80 -4.92 6.17
N GLY A 296 -6.88 -5.05 5.21
CA GLY A 296 -6.75 -6.26 4.41
C GLY A 296 -6.49 -7.52 5.24
N TRP A 297 -5.63 -7.43 6.25
CA TRP A 297 -5.42 -8.54 7.17
C TRP A 297 -6.70 -8.87 7.99
N ARG A 298 -7.36 -7.86 8.57
CA ARG A 298 -8.57 -8.04 9.37
C ARG A 298 -9.69 -8.69 8.57
N ASP A 299 -9.86 -8.26 7.34
CA ASP A 299 -10.88 -8.78 6.44
C ASP A 299 -10.57 -10.22 6.02
N ALA A 300 -9.30 -10.56 5.79
CA ALA A 300 -8.87 -11.93 5.53
C ALA A 300 -9.11 -12.83 6.74
N GLU A 301 -8.84 -12.35 7.96
CA GLU A 301 -9.07 -13.09 9.20
C GLU A 301 -10.57 -13.32 9.47
N SER A 302 -11.41 -12.31 9.22
CA SER A 302 -12.86 -12.38 9.49
C SER A 302 -13.65 -13.26 8.52
N GLN A 303 -13.17 -13.43 7.29
CA GLN A 303 -13.90 -14.13 6.22
C GLN A 303 -13.27 -15.46 5.79
N GLY A 304 -12.19 -15.87 6.45
CA GLY A 304 -11.52 -17.14 6.08
C GLY A 304 -10.95 -17.14 4.65
N SER A 305 -10.94 -16.04 3.92
CA SER A 305 -10.25 -15.82 2.63
C SER A 305 -10.79 -14.68 1.73
N GLY A 306 -11.37 -13.56 2.25
CA GLY A 306 -12.12 -12.72 1.30
C GLY A 306 -11.90 -11.20 1.26
N GLY A 307 -11.31 -10.55 2.25
CA GLY A 307 -11.47 -9.10 2.42
C GLY A 307 -10.76 -8.19 1.41
N ALA A 308 -9.44 -8.20 1.35
CA ALA A 308 -8.69 -7.40 0.37
C ALA A 308 -8.97 -7.89 -1.05
N LEU A 309 -9.22 -9.19 -1.17
CA LEU A 309 -9.58 -9.85 -2.41
C LEU A 309 -10.98 -9.44 -2.90
N ALA A 310 -11.97 -9.32 -2.00
CA ALA A 310 -13.31 -8.87 -2.35
C ALA A 310 -13.31 -7.41 -2.84
N LEU A 311 -12.56 -6.53 -2.19
CA LEU A 311 -12.36 -5.15 -2.62
C LEU A 311 -11.66 -5.06 -3.99
N LEU A 312 -10.70 -5.93 -4.25
CA LEU A 312 -10.07 -6.01 -5.56
C LEU A 312 -11.06 -6.45 -6.63
N ILE A 313 -11.83 -7.50 -6.38
CA ILE A 313 -12.86 -8.00 -7.31
C ILE A 313 -13.91 -6.93 -7.58
N ASP A 314 -14.38 -6.22 -6.56
CA ASP A 314 -15.31 -5.09 -6.72
C ASP A 314 -14.69 -3.96 -7.57
N ARG A 315 -13.43 -3.61 -7.33
CA ARG A 315 -12.72 -2.63 -8.14
C ARG A 315 -12.51 -3.09 -9.58
N LEU A 316 -12.21 -4.36 -9.80
CA LEU A 316 -12.10 -4.94 -11.13
C LEU A 316 -13.42 -4.89 -11.90
N SER A 317 -14.55 -5.16 -11.24
CA SER A 317 -15.87 -5.08 -11.86
C SER A 317 -16.24 -3.65 -12.25
N SER A 318 -15.76 -2.66 -11.50
CA SER A 318 -16.07 -1.24 -11.75
C SER A 318 -15.11 -0.56 -12.75
N VAL A 319 -13.83 -0.98 -12.81
CA VAL A 319 -12.76 -0.28 -13.55
C VAL A 319 -12.30 -1.03 -14.80
N GLY A 320 -12.61 -2.33 -14.92
CA GLY A 320 -12.07 -3.21 -15.95
C GLY A 320 -10.75 -3.87 -15.54
N HIS A 321 -10.22 -4.78 -16.36
CA HIS A 321 -9.13 -5.67 -15.93
C HIS A 321 -7.74 -5.11 -16.25
N LEU A 322 -7.35 -5.06 -17.49
CA LEU A 322 -6.08 -4.51 -17.97
C LEU A 322 -6.33 -3.58 -19.15
N PRO A 323 -5.49 -2.55 -19.37
CA PRO A 323 -5.61 -1.67 -20.52
C PRO A 323 -5.07 -2.36 -21.78
N ALA A 324 -5.77 -2.19 -22.90
CA ALA A 324 -5.31 -2.66 -24.20
C ALA A 324 -4.12 -1.83 -24.70
N LEU A 325 -3.13 -2.50 -25.31
CA LEU A 325 -2.04 -1.79 -25.96
C LEU A 325 -2.56 -0.91 -27.12
N PRO A 326 -1.85 0.18 -27.48
CA PRO A 326 -2.25 1.05 -28.59
C PRO A 326 -2.50 0.28 -29.89
N GLY A 327 -3.57 0.61 -30.60
CA GLY A 327 -3.88 0.03 -31.91
C GLY A 327 -4.57 -1.34 -31.91
N VAL A 328 -4.88 -1.96 -30.75
CA VAL A 328 -5.54 -3.28 -30.67
C VAL A 328 -6.92 -3.27 -31.34
N GLY A 329 -7.76 -2.30 -31.06
CA GLY A 329 -9.10 -2.17 -31.66
C GLY A 329 -9.05 -2.05 -33.18
N ALA A 330 -8.12 -1.26 -33.73
CA ALA A 330 -7.92 -1.10 -35.18
C ALA A 330 -7.43 -2.40 -35.81
N ARG A 331 -6.51 -3.12 -35.17
CA ARG A 331 -6.03 -4.44 -35.66
C ARG A 331 -7.16 -5.46 -35.72
N VAL A 332 -7.93 -5.61 -34.65
CA VAL A 332 -9.07 -6.54 -34.60
C VAL A 332 -10.10 -6.18 -35.66
N THR A 333 -10.41 -4.90 -35.87
CA THR A 333 -11.33 -4.46 -36.91
C THR A 333 -10.80 -4.79 -38.31
N ARG A 334 -9.51 -4.61 -38.55
CA ARG A 334 -8.87 -4.95 -39.83
C ARG A 334 -8.93 -6.46 -40.12
N LEU A 335 -8.57 -7.28 -39.13
CA LEU A 335 -8.63 -8.73 -39.21
C LEU A 335 -10.06 -9.25 -39.45
N SER A 336 -11.05 -8.66 -38.81
CA SER A 336 -12.44 -9.08 -38.96
C SER A 336 -13.09 -8.71 -40.31
N ARG A 337 -12.50 -7.77 -41.06
CA ARG A 337 -12.95 -7.43 -42.41
C ARG A 337 -12.52 -8.46 -43.49
N ASN A 338 -11.42 -9.17 -43.23
CA ASN A 338 -10.90 -10.20 -44.16
C ASN A 338 -11.60 -11.53 -43.88
N LYS A 339 -12.76 -11.75 -44.47
CA LYS A 339 -13.59 -12.96 -44.33
C LYS A 339 -12.92 -14.29 -44.75
N GLY A 340 -11.70 -14.27 -45.29
CA GLY A 340 -10.94 -15.46 -45.73
C GLY A 340 -9.78 -15.84 -44.82
N GLN A 341 -9.53 -15.12 -43.71
CA GLN A 341 -8.45 -15.49 -42.81
C GLN A 341 -8.88 -16.64 -41.87
N HIS A 342 -7.99 -17.63 -41.73
CA HIS A 342 -8.19 -18.75 -40.83
C HIS A 342 -8.19 -18.27 -39.37
N SER A 343 -9.00 -18.89 -38.53
CA SER A 343 -9.11 -18.61 -37.07
C SER A 343 -7.74 -18.63 -36.36
N ASP A 344 -6.80 -19.39 -36.88
CA ASP A 344 -5.45 -19.51 -36.30
C ASP A 344 -4.63 -18.21 -36.42
N VAL A 345 -4.67 -17.54 -37.59
CA VAL A 345 -3.98 -16.25 -37.78
C VAL A 345 -4.56 -15.18 -36.87
N MET A 346 -5.87 -15.20 -36.69
CA MET A 346 -6.55 -14.27 -35.76
C MET A 346 -6.16 -14.54 -34.31
N ALA A 347 -6.13 -15.81 -33.90
CA ALA A 347 -5.72 -16.20 -32.57
C ALA A 347 -4.27 -15.76 -32.25
N GLU A 348 -3.34 -15.96 -33.22
CA GLU A 348 -1.95 -15.50 -33.09
C GLU A 348 -1.85 -13.97 -32.87
N GLN A 349 -2.64 -13.20 -33.62
CA GLN A 349 -2.67 -11.74 -33.46
C GLN A 349 -3.30 -11.29 -32.13
N ILE A 350 -4.33 -11.97 -31.66
CA ILE A 350 -4.97 -11.71 -30.36
C ILE A 350 -4.01 -12.04 -29.22
N LEU A 351 -3.27 -13.14 -29.29
CA LEU A 351 -2.28 -13.54 -28.29
C LEU A 351 -1.15 -12.53 -28.10
N GLN A 352 -0.93 -11.63 -29.07
CA GLN A 352 0.01 -10.53 -28.91
C GLN A 352 -0.47 -9.46 -27.93
N ASP A 353 -1.79 -9.36 -27.68
CA ASP A 353 -2.35 -8.47 -26.68
C ASP A 353 -2.91 -9.26 -25.49
N MET A 354 -2.26 -9.10 -24.35
CA MET A 354 -2.60 -9.84 -23.15
C MET A 354 -3.95 -9.40 -22.56
N ALA A 355 -4.28 -8.11 -22.65
CA ALA A 355 -5.56 -7.59 -22.13
C ALA A 355 -6.73 -8.18 -22.91
N LEU A 356 -6.61 -8.21 -24.24
CA LEU A 356 -7.64 -8.81 -25.09
C LEU A 356 -7.72 -10.33 -24.87
N SER A 357 -6.58 -11.02 -24.76
CA SER A 357 -6.56 -12.47 -24.50
C SER A 357 -7.27 -12.81 -23.19
N PHE A 358 -7.00 -12.08 -22.13
CA PHE A 358 -7.65 -12.28 -20.84
C PHE A 358 -9.14 -11.92 -20.88
N GLU A 359 -9.52 -10.87 -21.59
CA GLU A 359 -10.93 -10.49 -21.72
C GLU A 359 -11.75 -11.55 -22.47
N LEU A 360 -11.21 -12.14 -23.53
CA LEU A 360 -11.87 -13.23 -24.25
C LEU A 360 -12.00 -14.49 -23.40
N LEU A 361 -10.93 -14.87 -22.66
CA LEU A 361 -10.99 -15.98 -21.72
C LEU A 361 -12.06 -15.75 -20.64
N ARG A 362 -12.11 -14.53 -20.09
CA ARG A 362 -13.13 -14.15 -19.11
C ARG A 362 -14.54 -14.28 -19.66
N GLN A 363 -14.80 -13.70 -20.83
CA GLN A 363 -16.15 -13.69 -21.42
C GLN A 363 -16.65 -15.09 -21.74
N VAL A 364 -15.78 -15.95 -22.29
CA VAL A 364 -16.16 -17.32 -22.66
C VAL A 364 -16.36 -18.22 -21.45
N ASN A 365 -15.57 -18.04 -20.39
CA ASN A 365 -15.67 -18.90 -19.19
C ASN A 365 -16.66 -18.38 -18.12
N SER A 366 -17.18 -17.14 -18.24
CA SER A 366 -18.16 -16.62 -17.29
C SER A 366 -19.52 -17.34 -17.39
N ALA A 367 -20.19 -17.51 -16.27
CA ALA A 367 -21.41 -18.29 -16.10
C ALA A 367 -22.55 -18.08 -17.15
N PRO A 368 -22.81 -16.87 -17.68
CA PRO A 368 -23.87 -16.67 -18.68
C PRO A 368 -23.61 -17.38 -20.02
N VAL A 369 -22.33 -17.55 -20.41
CA VAL A 369 -21.96 -18.21 -21.67
C VAL A 369 -21.92 -19.72 -21.50
N GLN A 370 -21.51 -20.23 -20.34
CA GLN A 370 -21.49 -21.68 -20.03
C GLN A 370 -22.90 -22.30 -20.06
N GLY A 371 -23.93 -21.54 -19.65
CA GLY A 371 -25.32 -22.04 -19.57
C GLY A 371 -25.96 -22.38 -20.92
N THR A 372 -25.39 -21.95 -22.03
CA THR A 372 -26.01 -22.07 -23.37
C THR A 372 -25.34 -23.01 -24.35
N GLN A 373 -24.07 -23.43 -24.16
CA GLN A 373 -23.35 -24.12 -25.27
C GLN A 373 -22.37 -25.25 -24.92
N ILE A 374 -22.05 -25.58 -23.66
CA ILE A 374 -21.03 -26.61 -23.40
C ILE A 374 -21.44 -27.53 -22.25
N PRO A 375 -22.09 -28.67 -22.52
CA PRO A 375 -22.04 -29.82 -21.62
C PRO A 375 -20.68 -30.52 -21.81
N ASP A 376 -19.97 -30.77 -20.74
CA ASP A 376 -18.88 -31.75 -20.58
C ASP A 376 -17.44 -31.43 -21.00
N ASN A 377 -17.00 -30.21 -21.26
CA ASN A 377 -15.63 -30.01 -21.79
C ASN A 377 -14.75 -29.00 -21.03
N GLY A 378 -14.84 -28.88 -19.71
CA GLY A 378 -13.90 -28.06 -18.92
C GLY A 378 -13.75 -26.58 -19.36
N PRO A 379 -12.91 -25.77 -18.69
CA PRO A 379 -12.69 -24.37 -19.06
C PRO A 379 -11.98 -24.22 -20.42
N VAL A 380 -12.32 -23.15 -21.12
CA VAL A 380 -11.70 -22.83 -22.41
C VAL A 380 -10.37 -22.11 -22.15
N LEU A 381 -9.27 -22.73 -22.56
CA LEU A 381 -7.89 -22.22 -22.41
C LEU A 381 -7.18 -22.00 -23.75
N THR A 382 -7.91 -21.78 -24.83
CA THR A 382 -7.33 -21.41 -26.13
C THR A 382 -8.11 -20.26 -26.74
N ILE A 383 -7.39 -19.27 -27.30
CA ILE A 383 -8.00 -18.13 -27.99
C ILE A 383 -8.71 -18.59 -29.28
N ARG A 384 -8.16 -19.61 -29.98
CA ARG A 384 -8.83 -20.23 -31.13
C ARG A 384 -10.25 -20.69 -30.80
N ARG A 385 -10.42 -21.33 -29.64
CA ARG A 385 -11.75 -21.78 -29.19
C ARG A 385 -12.61 -20.60 -28.72
N CYS A 386 -12.02 -19.57 -28.07
CA CYS A 386 -12.74 -18.35 -27.77
C CYS A 386 -13.29 -17.67 -29.02
N VAL A 387 -12.46 -17.51 -30.06
CA VAL A 387 -12.88 -16.94 -31.36
C VAL A 387 -13.98 -17.77 -32.02
N ALA A 388 -13.87 -19.10 -31.98
CA ALA A 388 -14.87 -19.98 -32.55
C ALA A 388 -16.24 -19.88 -31.83
N LEU A 389 -16.25 -19.71 -30.49
CA LEU A 389 -17.47 -19.60 -29.70
C LEU A 389 -18.12 -18.21 -29.75
N MET A 390 -17.32 -17.14 -29.72
CA MET A 390 -17.81 -15.77 -29.72
C MET A 390 -18.08 -15.20 -31.10
N GLY A 391 -17.45 -15.77 -32.13
CA GLY A 391 -17.42 -15.23 -33.51
C GLY A 391 -16.64 -13.90 -33.60
N LEU A 392 -16.53 -13.37 -34.82
CA LEU A 392 -15.78 -12.14 -35.09
C LEU A 392 -16.41 -10.91 -34.45
N ASP A 393 -17.72 -10.89 -34.35
CA ASP A 393 -18.47 -9.78 -33.74
C ASP A 393 -18.25 -9.71 -32.23
N GLY A 394 -18.25 -10.87 -31.56
CA GLY A 394 -17.94 -10.95 -30.13
C GLY A 394 -16.51 -10.50 -29.83
N VAL A 395 -15.54 -10.90 -30.66
CA VAL A 395 -14.15 -10.43 -30.50
C VAL A 395 -14.03 -8.92 -30.69
N ARG A 396 -14.73 -8.34 -31.69
CA ARG A 396 -14.76 -6.87 -31.86
C ARG A 396 -15.37 -6.14 -30.66
N GLN A 397 -16.47 -6.67 -30.14
CA GLN A 397 -17.14 -6.10 -28.97
C GLN A 397 -16.23 -6.16 -27.76
N ALA A 398 -15.55 -7.29 -27.51
CA ALA A 398 -14.58 -7.43 -26.44
C ALA A 398 -13.43 -6.42 -26.59
N ALA A 399 -12.85 -6.28 -27.80
CA ALA A 399 -11.78 -5.33 -28.06
C ALA A 399 -12.21 -3.86 -27.88
N SER A 400 -13.46 -3.52 -28.22
CA SER A 400 -13.98 -2.16 -28.06
C SER A 400 -14.32 -1.81 -26.60
N ALA A 401 -14.56 -2.80 -25.75
CA ALA A 401 -14.85 -2.62 -24.35
C ALA A 401 -13.59 -2.40 -23.49
N LEU A 402 -12.41 -2.73 -24.02
CA LEU A 402 -11.14 -2.55 -23.32
C LEU A 402 -10.80 -1.07 -23.15
N ARG A 403 -10.23 -0.72 -22.01
CA ARG A 403 -9.70 0.63 -21.77
C ARG A 403 -8.44 0.86 -22.62
N ALA A 404 -8.32 2.08 -23.13
CA ALA A 404 -7.13 2.49 -23.86
C ALA A 404 -5.93 2.63 -22.90
N TRP A 405 -4.75 2.29 -23.42
CA TRP A 405 -3.46 2.49 -22.74
C TRP A 405 -3.15 3.99 -22.52
N PRO A 406 -2.55 4.40 -21.41
CA PRO A 406 -2.22 3.61 -20.21
C PRO A 406 -3.33 3.63 -19.14
N GLY A 407 -4.50 4.21 -19.41
CA GLY A 407 -5.57 4.37 -18.44
C GLY A 407 -5.18 5.39 -17.33
N PRO A 408 -5.46 5.10 -16.05
CA PRO A 408 -5.20 6.01 -14.93
C PRO A 408 -3.74 5.97 -14.40
N LEU A 409 -2.84 5.24 -15.07
CA LEU A 409 -1.47 5.07 -14.60
C LEU A 409 -0.62 6.34 -14.81
N SER A 410 0.31 6.59 -13.88
CA SER A 410 1.40 7.51 -14.09
C SER A 410 2.35 6.99 -15.18
N GLU A 411 3.18 7.87 -15.75
CA GLU A 411 4.15 7.47 -16.78
C GLU A 411 5.08 6.34 -16.27
N THR A 412 5.60 6.47 -15.05
CA THR A 412 6.43 5.44 -14.42
C THR A 412 5.67 4.14 -14.18
N GLY A 413 4.40 4.21 -13.78
CA GLY A 413 3.53 3.06 -13.62
C GLY A 413 3.24 2.35 -14.94
N ALA A 414 2.99 3.10 -16.01
CA ALA A 414 2.77 2.58 -17.35
C ALA A 414 4.00 1.83 -17.89
N VAL A 415 5.20 2.42 -17.75
CA VAL A 415 6.46 1.77 -18.14
C VAL A 415 6.68 0.48 -17.34
N ALA A 416 6.41 0.49 -16.06
CA ALA A 416 6.55 -0.69 -15.22
C ALA A 416 5.56 -1.80 -15.59
N LEU A 417 4.29 -1.45 -15.82
CA LEU A 417 3.27 -2.41 -16.27
C LEU A 417 3.64 -3.01 -17.63
N LYS A 418 4.05 -2.18 -18.61
CA LYS A 418 4.49 -2.66 -19.92
C LYS A 418 5.65 -3.65 -19.79
N ARG A 419 6.66 -3.33 -18.99
CA ARG A 419 7.79 -4.23 -18.72
C ARG A 419 7.34 -5.58 -18.15
N SER A 420 6.41 -5.57 -17.19
CA SER A 420 5.89 -6.80 -16.61
C SER A 420 5.05 -7.62 -17.60
N MET A 421 4.28 -6.96 -18.49
CA MET A 421 3.56 -7.61 -19.57
C MET A 421 4.54 -8.25 -20.58
N ASP A 422 5.60 -7.55 -20.96
CA ASP A 422 6.62 -8.07 -21.87
C ASP A 422 7.39 -9.26 -21.27
N GLN A 423 7.70 -9.22 -19.97
CA GLN A 423 8.30 -10.34 -19.24
C GLN A 423 7.36 -11.56 -19.19
N ALA A 424 6.07 -11.35 -18.93
CA ALA A 424 5.07 -12.42 -18.94
C ALA A 424 4.94 -13.06 -20.32
N ARG A 425 4.90 -12.26 -21.40
CA ARG A 425 4.88 -12.75 -22.78
C ARG A 425 6.16 -13.52 -23.12
N TRP A 426 7.31 -13.01 -22.71
CA TRP A 426 8.58 -13.72 -22.87
C TRP A 426 8.54 -15.09 -22.18
N ALA A 427 8.08 -15.14 -20.92
CA ALA A 427 7.91 -16.40 -20.21
C ALA A 427 6.91 -17.34 -20.92
N GLY A 428 5.83 -16.80 -21.49
CA GLY A 428 4.90 -17.57 -22.33
C GLY A 428 5.60 -18.24 -23.52
N HIS A 429 6.40 -17.50 -24.27
CA HIS A 429 7.16 -18.07 -25.39
C HIS A 429 8.23 -19.08 -24.96
N VAL A 430 8.90 -18.83 -23.86
CA VAL A 430 9.85 -19.80 -23.27
C VAL A 430 9.12 -21.07 -22.82
N ALA A 431 7.96 -20.95 -22.20
CA ALA A 431 7.14 -22.09 -21.81
C ALA A 431 6.68 -22.92 -23.03
N GLN A 432 6.31 -22.25 -24.15
CA GLN A 432 6.00 -22.93 -25.40
C GLN A 432 7.19 -23.73 -25.94
N ALA A 433 8.40 -23.16 -25.91
CA ALA A 433 9.60 -23.82 -26.36
C ALA A 433 10.00 -25.02 -25.46
N LEU A 434 9.79 -24.91 -24.16
CA LEU A 434 10.09 -25.96 -23.16
C LEU A 434 8.96 -26.98 -22.98
N ARG A 435 7.82 -26.84 -23.67
CA ARG A 435 6.66 -27.69 -23.46
C ARG A 435 6.97 -29.16 -23.68
N PRO A 436 6.45 -30.06 -22.84
CA PRO A 436 6.53 -31.49 -23.07
C PRO A 436 5.76 -31.88 -24.36
N ALA A 437 6.19 -32.97 -25.01
CA ALA A 437 5.51 -33.46 -26.22
C ALA A 437 4.04 -33.83 -25.92
N GLY A 438 3.15 -33.50 -26.85
CA GLY A 438 1.71 -33.78 -26.75
C GLY A 438 0.86 -32.65 -26.15
N TYR A 439 1.46 -31.60 -25.57
CA TYR A 439 0.69 -30.46 -25.04
C TYR A 439 0.50 -29.37 -26.11
N ASP A 440 -0.69 -28.73 -26.09
CA ASP A 440 -0.99 -27.62 -26.97
C ASP A 440 -0.13 -26.39 -26.59
N ALA A 441 0.55 -25.82 -27.59
CA ALA A 441 1.44 -24.69 -27.43
C ALA A 441 0.72 -23.43 -26.91
N GLU A 442 -0.54 -23.24 -27.30
CA GLU A 442 -1.36 -22.10 -26.87
C GLU A 442 -1.79 -22.23 -25.44
N VAL A 443 -2.18 -23.41 -24.98
CA VAL A 443 -2.51 -23.68 -23.58
C VAL A 443 -1.31 -23.39 -22.68
N VAL A 444 -0.12 -23.91 -23.04
CA VAL A 444 1.11 -23.68 -22.26
C VAL A 444 1.44 -22.18 -22.19
N TYR A 445 1.29 -21.46 -23.30
CA TYR A 445 1.49 -20.02 -23.36
C TYR A 445 0.53 -19.27 -22.42
N LEU A 446 -0.78 -19.57 -22.49
CA LEU A 446 -1.79 -18.89 -21.70
C LEU A 446 -1.67 -19.22 -20.21
N VAL A 447 -1.30 -20.44 -19.82
CA VAL A 447 -1.01 -20.80 -18.43
C VAL A 447 0.15 -19.95 -17.89
N ALA A 448 1.21 -19.77 -18.67
CA ALA A 448 2.33 -18.92 -18.28
C ALA A 448 1.91 -17.44 -18.14
N LEU A 449 1.08 -16.91 -19.05
CA LEU A 449 0.53 -15.55 -18.89
C LEU A 449 -0.33 -15.42 -17.63
N LEU A 450 -1.21 -16.37 -17.38
CA LEU A 450 -2.10 -16.39 -16.23
C LEU A 450 -1.34 -16.49 -14.90
N GLN A 451 -0.16 -17.12 -14.87
CA GLN A 451 0.73 -17.09 -13.70
C GLN A 451 1.23 -15.67 -13.33
N SER A 452 1.08 -14.69 -14.22
CA SER A 452 1.42 -13.29 -13.96
C SER A 452 0.17 -12.43 -13.67
N LEU A 453 -1.03 -12.98 -13.79
CA LEU A 453 -2.30 -12.25 -13.71
C LEU A 453 -2.38 -11.37 -12.46
N GLY A 454 -2.17 -11.92 -11.28
CA GLY A 454 -2.28 -11.17 -10.04
C GLY A 454 -1.28 -10.01 -9.93
N ARG A 455 -0.02 -10.23 -10.35
CA ARG A 455 1.01 -9.19 -10.40
C ARG A 455 0.60 -8.04 -11.32
N LEU A 456 0.10 -8.34 -12.51
CA LEU A 456 -0.31 -7.35 -13.49
C LEU A 456 -1.52 -6.53 -12.99
N LEU A 457 -2.49 -7.18 -12.37
CA LEU A 457 -3.64 -6.53 -11.78
C LEU A 457 -3.25 -5.61 -10.62
N ILE A 458 -2.35 -6.03 -9.74
CA ILE A 458 -1.81 -5.19 -8.67
C ILE A 458 -1.11 -3.96 -9.25
N GLN A 459 -0.28 -4.13 -10.28
CA GLN A 459 0.41 -3.01 -10.92
C GLN A 459 -0.53 -2.02 -11.59
N TYR A 460 -1.61 -2.49 -12.16
CA TYR A 460 -2.57 -1.61 -12.84
C TYR A 460 -3.51 -0.91 -11.87
N HIS A 461 -4.07 -1.63 -10.90
CA HIS A 461 -5.09 -1.10 -10.01
C HIS A 461 -4.54 -0.45 -8.74
N PHE A 462 -3.33 -0.82 -8.32
CA PHE A 462 -2.67 -0.38 -7.08
C PHE A 462 -1.25 0.10 -7.37
N GLY A 463 -1.10 1.06 -8.28
CA GLY A 463 0.21 1.52 -8.79
C GLY A 463 1.17 1.99 -7.70
N GLU A 464 0.68 2.71 -6.67
CA GLU A 464 1.48 3.15 -5.53
C GLU A 464 1.95 1.97 -4.66
N ASP A 465 1.05 1.02 -4.39
CA ASP A 465 1.38 -0.18 -3.62
C ASP A 465 2.35 -1.08 -4.41
N ALA A 466 2.16 -1.20 -5.72
CA ALA A 466 3.08 -1.93 -6.59
C ALA A 466 4.50 -1.32 -6.60
N GLU A 467 4.62 0.02 -6.52
CA GLU A 467 5.90 0.68 -6.36
C GLU A 467 6.54 0.34 -5.00
N GLN A 468 5.76 0.36 -3.92
CA GLN A 468 6.25 -0.04 -2.60
C GLN A 468 6.70 -1.50 -2.57
N ILE A 469 5.94 -2.41 -3.21
CA ILE A 469 6.33 -3.82 -3.35
C ILE A 469 7.69 -3.92 -4.05
N ARG A 470 7.90 -3.21 -5.16
CA ARG A 470 9.18 -3.18 -5.88
C ARG A 470 10.32 -2.65 -5.01
N GLN A 471 10.10 -1.59 -4.25
CA GLN A 471 11.10 -1.02 -3.33
C GLN A 471 11.52 -2.02 -2.25
N LEU A 472 10.56 -2.80 -1.71
CA LEU A 472 10.83 -3.82 -0.71
C LEU A 472 11.62 -5.02 -1.26
N MET A 473 11.50 -5.29 -2.56
CA MET A 473 12.23 -6.37 -3.24
C MET A 473 13.67 -5.99 -3.58
N LEU A 474 14.04 -4.69 -3.56
CA LEU A 474 15.39 -4.26 -3.88
C LEU A 474 16.38 -4.68 -2.77
N PRO A 475 17.60 -5.15 -3.15
CA PRO A 475 18.65 -5.43 -2.19
C PRO A 475 19.03 -4.18 -1.40
N VAL A 476 19.25 -4.34 -0.12
CA VAL A 476 19.57 -3.26 0.79
C VAL A 476 21.05 -3.27 1.09
N ARG A 477 21.75 -2.17 0.80
CA ARG A 477 23.09 -1.93 1.30
C ARG A 477 23.02 -1.25 2.67
N ALA A 478 23.70 -1.79 3.67
CA ALA A 478 23.86 -1.09 4.93
C ALA A 478 24.61 0.24 4.67
N ALA A 479 24.19 1.33 5.30
CA ALA A 479 24.80 2.65 5.12
C ALA A 479 26.30 2.66 5.49
N ASP A 480 26.71 1.75 6.39
CA ASP A 480 28.08 1.61 6.91
C ASP A 480 28.88 0.46 6.27
N ALA A 481 28.34 -0.18 5.21
CA ALA A 481 29.05 -1.28 4.57
C ALA A 481 30.19 -0.74 3.69
N SER A 482 31.42 -1.20 3.93
CA SER A 482 32.57 -0.96 3.07
C SER A 482 32.23 -1.32 1.61
N ALA A 483 32.73 -0.55 0.66
CA ALA A 483 32.51 -0.78 -0.77
C ALA A 483 32.95 -2.22 -1.13
N GLY A 484 31.97 -3.12 -1.30
CA GLY A 484 32.21 -4.54 -1.61
C GLY A 484 31.46 -5.54 -0.72
N ALA A 485 30.89 -5.13 0.40
CA ALA A 485 30.07 -6.04 1.21
C ALA A 485 28.75 -6.39 0.50
N PRO A 486 28.33 -7.67 0.46
CA PRO A 486 27.05 -8.06 -0.12
C PRO A 486 25.93 -7.44 0.71
N GLY A 487 25.04 -6.68 0.04
CA GLY A 487 23.83 -6.14 0.68
C GLY A 487 22.90 -7.27 1.14
N SER A 488 22.09 -7.01 2.14
CA SER A 488 21.03 -7.94 2.51
C SER A 488 20.06 -8.10 1.34
N PRO A 489 19.64 -9.33 0.99
CA PRO A 489 18.66 -9.55 -0.07
C PRO A 489 17.35 -8.84 0.28
N GLY A 490 16.67 -8.27 -0.72
CA GLY A 490 15.32 -7.74 -0.57
C GLY A 490 14.32 -8.83 -0.19
N LEU A 491 13.09 -8.42 0.14
CA LEU A 491 12.00 -9.37 0.39
C LEU A 491 11.67 -10.14 -0.90
N SER A 492 11.17 -11.37 -0.76
CA SER A 492 10.52 -12.06 -1.88
C SER A 492 9.27 -11.28 -2.32
N GLU A 493 8.86 -11.40 -3.57
CA GLU A 493 7.63 -10.74 -4.07
C GLU A 493 6.42 -11.11 -3.22
N GLU A 494 6.28 -12.37 -2.88
CA GLU A 494 5.21 -12.88 -2.03
C GLU A 494 5.18 -12.19 -0.66
N ALA A 495 6.33 -12.13 0.03
CA ALA A 495 6.44 -11.44 1.32
C ALA A 495 6.23 -9.93 1.20
N ALA A 496 6.72 -9.30 0.11
CA ALA A 496 6.54 -7.88 -0.13
C ALA A 496 5.07 -7.53 -0.45
N SER A 497 4.43 -8.32 -1.31
CA SER A 497 3.01 -8.16 -1.66
C SER A 497 2.12 -8.34 -0.42
N PHE A 498 2.39 -9.37 0.38
CA PHE A 498 1.66 -9.61 1.62
C PHE A 498 1.84 -8.46 2.62
N ALA A 499 3.07 -7.95 2.78
CA ALA A 499 3.37 -6.84 3.69
C ALA A 499 2.69 -5.52 3.27
N VAL A 500 2.41 -5.31 1.98
CA VAL A 500 1.79 -4.07 1.47
C VAL A 500 0.28 -4.18 1.38
N LEU A 501 -0.23 -5.29 0.86
CA LEU A 501 -1.63 -5.48 0.50
C LEU A 501 -2.40 -6.39 1.47
N GLY A 502 -1.70 -7.14 2.34
CA GLY A 502 -2.32 -8.17 3.17
C GLY A 502 -2.64 -9.47 2.42
N VAL A 503 -2.36 -9.54 1.12
CA VAL A 503 -2.53 -10.73 0.26
C VAL A 503 -1.32 -10.87 -0.66
N ASN A 504 -1.02 -12.09 -1.08
CA ASN A 504 0.02 -12.30 -2.07
C ASN A 504 -0.52 -12.17 -3.52
N SER A 505 0.35 -11.92 -4.47
CA SER A 505 -0.03 -11.71 -5.87
C SER A 505 -0.66 -12.96 -6.50
N GLU A 506 -0.31 -14.16 -6.05
CA GLU A 506 -0.85 -15.41 -6.56
C GLU A 506 -2.29 -15.65 -6.09
N GLU A 507 -2.60 -15.31 -4.83
CA GLU A 507 -3.97 -15.37 -4.31
C GLU A 507 -4.89 -14.40 -5.05
N VAL A 508 -4.39 -13.20 -5.36
CA VAL A 508 -5.11 -12.24 -6.21
C VAL A 508 -5.40 -12.83 -7.58
N GLY A 509 -4.39 -13.41 -8.24
CA GLY A 509 -4.55 -14.04 -9.55
C GLY A 509 -5.54 -15.20 -9.54
N ALA A 510 -5.41 -16.10 -8.55
CA ALA A 510 -6.30 -17.25 -8.40
C ALA A 510 -7.77 -16.86 -8.11
N ALA A 511 -7.99 -15.83 -7.30
CA ALA A 511 -9.35 -15.38 -7.01
C ALA A 511 -10.03 -14.72 -8.21
N VAL A 512 -9.29 -13.91 -8.96
CA VAL A 512 -9.79 -13.32 -10.20
C VAL A 512 -10.09 -14.40 -11.23
N ALA A 513 -9.20 -15.38 -11.38
CA ALA A 513 -9.41 -16.50 -12.28
C ALA A 513 -10.64 -17.35 -11.87
N ARG A 514 -10.86 -17.56 -10.59
CA ARG A 514 -12.07 -18.21 -10.07
C ARG A 514 -13.32 -17.38 -10.38
N HIS A 515 -13.25 -16.06 -10.22
CA HIS A 515 -14.35 -15.16 -10.58
C HIS A 515 -14.66 -15.20 -12.09
N TRP A 516 -13.68 -15.51 -12.94
CA TRP A 516 -13.89 -15.74 -14.37
C TRP A 516 -14.53 -17.11 -14.68
N GLY A 517 -14.75 -17.97 -13.69
CA GLY A 517 -15.32 -19.31 -13.89
C GLY A 517 -14.30 -20.37 -14.29
N LEU A 518 -12.99 -20.12 -14.06
CA LEU A 518 -11.96 -21.14 -14.25
C LEU A 518 -12.00 -22.15 -13.09
N ASP A 519 -11.85 -23.42 -13.41
CA ASP A 519 -11.93 -24.53 -12.45
C ASP A 519 -10.68 -24.67 -11.57
N GLU A 520 -10.75 -25.56 -10.57
CA GLU A 520 -9.65 -25.76 -9.61
C GLU A 520 -8.38 -26.32 -10.28
N ASP A 521 -8.48 -27.05 -11.39
CA ASP A 521 -7.31 -27.54 -12.13
C ASP A 521 -6.56 -26.39 -12.77
N VAL A 522 -7.27 -25.42 -13.39
CA VAL A 522 -6.67 -24.20 -13.92
C VAL A 522 -6.11 -23.33 -12.80
N LEU A 523 -6.86 -23.20 -11.67
CA LEU A 523 -6.37 -22.45 -10.51
C LEU A 523 -5.09 -23.06 -9.93
N HIS A 524 -4.95 -24.39 -9.99
CA HIS A 524 -3.72 -25.07 -9.62
C HIS A 524 -2.57 -24.76 -10.61
N MET A 525 -2.84 -24.80 -11.92
CA MET A 525 -1.85 -24.53 -12.97
C MET A 525 -1.28 -23.11 -12.93
N ILE A 526 -2.11 -22.11 -12.61
CA ILE A 526 -1.70 -20.69 -12.62
C ILE A 526 -0.95 -20.24 -11.35
N ARG A 527 -0.93 -21.06 -10.30
CA ARG A 527 -0.11 -20.78 -9.11
C ARG A 527 1.34 -21.17 -9.37
N ARG A 528 2.27 -20.25 -9.25
CA ARG A 528 3.70 -20.54 -9.41
C ARG A 528 4.20 -21.51 -8.36
N LEU A 529 5.24 -22.26 -8.65
CA LEU A 529 5.91 -23.10 -7.68
C LEU A 529 6.82 -22.22 -6.79
N PRO A 530 6.69 -22.32 -5.44
CA PRO A 530 7.51 -21.51 -4.52
C PRO A 530 9.02 -21.78 -4.74
N LYS A 531 9.83 -20.73 -4.93
CA LYS A 531 11.26 -20.85 -5.28
C LYS A 531 12.10 -21.73 -4.32
N LYS A 532 11.67 -21.87 -3.06
CA LYS A 532 12.39 -22.66 -2.03
C LYS A 532 11.91 -24.10 -1.92
N SER A 533 10.82 -24.48 -2.56
CA SER A 533 10.28 -25.84 -2.47
C SER A 533 10.86 -26.75 -3.56
N PRO A 534 11.22 -28.01 -3.24
CA PRO A 534 11.66 -28.96 -4.24
C PRO A 534 10.52 -29.31 -5.20
N VAL A 535 10.81 -29.38 -6.48
CA VAL A 535 9.86 -29.80 -7.51
C VAL A 535 9.73 -31.32 -7.48
N ARG A 536 8.52 -31.82 -7.22
CA ARG A 536 8.22 -33.25 -7.21
C ARG A 536 7.94 -33.75 -8.63
N ALA A 537 7.94 -35.07 -8.82
CA ALA A 537 7.44 -35.66 -10.04
C ALA A 537 5.96 -35.28 -10.21
N PRO A 538 5.52 -34.90 -11.43
CA PRO A 538 4.14 -34.46 -11.67
C PRO A 538 3.18 -35.66 -11.55
N ASP A 539 2.09 -35.47 -10.82
CA ASP A 539 1.04 -36.49 -10.66
C ASP A 539 0.01 -36.44 -11.81
N GLY A 540 0.00 -35.36 -12.61
CA GLY A 540 -0.93 -35.15 -13.72
C GLY A 540 -0.50 -34.05 -14.70
N ASP A 541 -1.39 -33.76 -15.65
CA ASP A 541 -1.17 -32.74 -16.67
C ASP A 541 -1.13 -31.32 -16.08
N ALA A 542 -1.96 -31.05 -15.09
CA ALA A 542 -1.98 -29.75 -14.41
C ALA A 542 -0.64 -29.45 -13.72
N ASP A 543 -0.03 -30.44 -13.06
CA ASP A 543 1.29 -30.30 -12.45
C ASP A 543 2.40 -30.06 -13.48
N ARG A 544 2.33 -30.74 -14.62
CA ARG A 544 3.31 -30.56 -15.72
C ARG A 544 3.24 -29.17 -16.31
N LEU A 545 2.04 -28.69 -16.60
CA LEU A 545 1.80 -27.37 -17.14
C LEU A 545 2.22 -26.27 -16.14
N ARG A 546 1.86 -26.46 -14.88
CA ARG A 546 2.27 -25.58 -13.78
C ARG A 546 3.79 -25.47 -13.69
N ALA A 547 4.48 -26.59 -13.68
CA ALA A 547 5.93 -26.66 -13.55
C ALA A 547 6.62 -26.07 -14.79
N THR A 548 6.13 -26.35 -16.01
CA THR A 548 6.66 -25.79 -17.26
C THR A 548 6.57 -24.26 -17.25
N ALA A 549 5.42 -23.72 -16.91
CA ALA A 549 5.22 -22.27 -16.82
C ALA A 549 6.09 -21.64 -15.72
N SER A 550 6.18 -22.27 -14.53
CA SER A 550 7.01 -21.79 -13.44
C SER A 550 8.50 -21.79 -13.78
N ALA A 551 8.99 -22.83 -14.47
CA ALA A 551 10.37 -22.91 -14.96
C ALA A 551 10.70 -21.79 -15.96
N ALA A 552 9.77 -21.52 -16.88
CA ALA A 552 9.91 -20.43 -17.84
C ALA A 552 10.01 -19.07 -17.16
N HIS A 553 9.18 -18.82 -16.17
CA HIS A 553 9.25 -17.58 -15.37
C HIS A 553 10.56 -17.46 -14.59
N GLU A 554 11.05 -18.53 -13.97
CA GLU A 554 12.33 -18.50 -13.26
C GLU A 554 13.50 -18.25 -14.20
N ALA A 555 13.48 -18.84 -15.39
CA ALA A 555 14.49 -18.61 -16.43
C ALA A 555 14.48 -17.14 -16.91
N VAL A 556 13.29 -16.58 -17.17
CA VAL A 556 13.14 -15.17 -17.57
C VAL A 556 13.52 -14.22 -16.44
N ASP A 557 13.15 -14.51 -15.19
CA ASP A 557 13.56 -13.72 -14.02
C ASP A 557 15.09 -13.66 -13.91
N ALA A 558 15.78 -14.80 -14.11
CA ALA A 558 17.25 -14.86 -14.12
C ALA A 558 17.85 -14.06 -15.28
N ALA A 559 17.28 -14.16 -16.48
CA ALA A 559 17.76 -13.47 -17.68
C ALA A 559 17.47 -11.96 -17.69
N SER A 560 16.41 -11.53 -17.01
CA SER A 560 16.02 -10.11 -16.88
C SER A 560 16.89 -9.33 -15.87
N GLY A 561 17.65 -10.03 -15.02
CA GLY A 561 18.59 -9.44 -14.07
C GLY A 561 19.86 -8.96 -14.77
N THR A 562 20.57 -8.01 -14.13
CA THR A 562 21.91 -7.56 -14.59
C THR A 562 23.01 -8.53 -14.16
N LEU A 563 22.82 -9.82 -14.41
CA LEU A 563 23.81 -10.84 -14.06
C LEU A 563 24.92 -10.90 -15.11
N LEU A 564 26.15 -11.06 -14.64
CA LEU A 564 27.28 -11.38 -15.52
C LEU A 564 27.08 -12.78 -16.15
N PRO A 565 27.56 -13.04 -17.37
CA PRO A 565 27.35 -14.30 -18.06
C PRO A 565 27.59 -15.57 -17.23
N PRO A 566 28.68 -15.68 -16.44
CA PRO A 566 28.91 -16.89 -15.63
C PRO A 566 27.86 -17.09 -14.52
N ARG A 567 27.35 -16.00 -13.95
CA ARG A 567 26.30 -16.05 -12.91
C ARG A 567 24.94 -16.38 -13.52
N LEU A 568 24.68 -15.91 -14.73
CA LEU A 568 23.47 -16.27 -15.47
C LEU A 568 23.47 -17.77 -15.79
N GLU A 569 24.58 -18.31 -16.28
CA GLU A 569 24.70 -19.74 -16.57
C GLU A 569 24.51 -20.59 -15.31
N GLN A 570 25.09 -20.16 -14.19
CA GLN A 570 24.87 -20.81 -12.89
C GLN A 570 23.39 -20.75 -12.46
N ALA A 571 22.72 -19.63 -12.62
CA ALA A 571 21.29 -19.48 -12.30
C ALA A 571 20.42 -20.40 -13.18
N LEU A 572 20.68 -20.46 -14.48
CA LEU A 572 19.98 -21.35 -15.41
C LEU A 572 20.28 -22.84 -15.13
N SER A 573 21.47 -23.17 -14.67
CA SER A 573 21.82 -24.53 -14.23
C SER A 573 20.98 -24.94 -13.02
N LEU A 574 20.75 -24.04 -12.06
CA LEU A 574 19.88 -24.30 -10.92
C LEU A 574 18.42 -24.50 -11.36
N VAL A 575 17.92 -23.73 -12.32
CA VAL A 575 16.59 -23.92 -12.90
C VAL A 575 16.50 -25.30 -13.58
N ALA A 576 17.46 -25.66 -14.44
CA ALA A 576 17.50 -26.96 -15.09
C ALA A 576 17.49 -28.12 -14.10
N GLN A 577 18.32 -28.06 -13.06
CA GLN A 577 18.35 -29.07 -12.00
C GLN A 577 17.04 -29.17 -11.22
N ARG A 578 16.46 -28.04 -10.88
CA ARG A 578 15.20 -27.99 -10.12
C ARG A 578 14.04 -28.63 -10.86
N TYR A 579 13.93 -28.38 -12.15
CA TYR A 579 12.83 -28.88 -12.99
C TYR A 579 13.17 -30.14 -13.79
N ALA A 580 14.34 -30.74 -13.56
CA ALA A 580 14.82 -31.91 -14.31
C ALA A 580 13.82 -33.07 -14.33
N ARG A 581 13.07 -33.31 -13.25
CA ARG A 581 12.09 -34.39 -13.12
C ARG A 581 10.82 -34.17 -13.98
N VAL A 582 10.56 -32.94 -14.43
CA VAL A 582 9.37 -32.55 -15.19
C VAL A 582 9.69 -32.30 -16.65
N LEU A 583 10.73 -31.47 -16.90
CA LEU A 583 11.03 -30.96 -18.24
C LEU A 583 12.09 -31.78 -18.97
N ASN A 584 12.96 -32.47 -18.24
CA ASN A 584 14.14 -33.15 -18.80
C ASN A 584 14.96 -32.24 -19.75
N ALA A 585 14.97 -30.93 -19.46
CA ALA A 585 15.63 -29.90 -20.28
C ALA A 585 17.04 -29.61 -19.74
N THR A 586 18.00 -29.48 -20.69
CA THR A 586 19.37 -29.05 -20.35
C THR A 586 19.45 -27.54 -20.23
N VAL A 587 20.55 -27.02 -19.68
CA VAL A 587 20.83 -25.58 -19.62
C VAL A 587 20.79 -24.96 -21.00
N ARG A 588 21.29 -25.68 -22.01
CA ARG A 588 21.29 -25.23 -23.42
C ARG A 588 19.88 -25.11 -23.97
N ASP A 589 19.00 -26.07 -23.68
CA ASP A 589 17.60 -26.00 -24.11
C ASP A 589 16.90 -24.78 -23.54
N ILE A 590 17.18 -24.42 -22.26
CA ILE A 590 16.65 -23.23 -21.62
C ILE A 590 17.21 -21.96 -22.26
N GLN A 591 18.52 -21.93 -22.59
CA GLN A 591 19.16 -20.79 -23.27
C GLN A 591 18.57 -20.60 -24.69
N ASP A 592 18.38 -21.66 -25.45
CA ASP A 592 17.79 -21.63 -26.78
C ASP A 592 16.31 -21.18 -26.71
N ALA A 593 15.57 -21.64 -25.70
CA ALA A 593 14.20 -21.21 -25.45
C ALA A 593 14.11 -19.71 -25.07
N LEU A 594 15.03 -19.20 -24.25
CA LEU A 594 15.12 -17.77 -23.91
C LEU A 594 15.41 -16.92 -25.15
N ALA A 595 16.37 -17.33 -25.99
CA ALA A 595 16.72 -16.62 -27.22
C ALA A 595 15.57 -16.61 -28.23
N SER A 596 14.92 -17.77 -28.46
CA SER A 596 13.75 -17.91 -29.30
C SER A 596 12.58 -17.06 -28.82
N GLY A 597 12.28 -17.09 -27.50
CA GLY A 597 11.21 -16.30 -26.92
C GLY A 597 11.46 -14.80 -27.05
N GLN A 598 12.68 -14.34 -26.87
CA GLN A 598 13.04 -12.93 -27.05
C GLN A 598 12.87 -12.49 -28.51
N GLN A 599 13.25 -13.32 -29.49
CA GLN A 599 13.02 -13.04 -30.90
C GLN A 599 11.52 -12.97 -31.24
N ALA A 600 10.71 -13.85 -30.66
CA ALA A 600 9.25 -13.83 -30.84
C ALA A 600 8.64 -12.54 -30.32
N LEU A 601 9.09 -12.08 -29.14
CA LEU A 601 8.66 -10.83 -28.55
C LEU A 601 8.99 -9.61 -29.42
N LEU A 602 10.22 -9.55 -29.98
CA LEU A 602 10.67 -8.47 -30.86
C LEU A 602 9.91 -8.44 -32.19
N ARG A 603 9.57 -9.59 -32.75
CA ARG A 603 8.73 -9.68 -33.96
C ARG A 603 7.33 -9.14 -33.72
N GLY A 604 6.72 -9.52 -32.58
CA GLY A 604 5.42 -9.00 -32.15
C GLY A 604 5.42 -7.49 -31.91
N GLY A 605 6.49 -6.94 -31.35
CA GLY A 605 6.67 -5.50 -31.13
C GLY A 605 6.72 -4.69 -32.43
N ARG A 606 7.46 -5.14 -33.44
CA ARG A 606 7.55 -4.47 -34.75
C ARG A 606 6.22 -4.42 -35.51
N VAL A 607 5.40 -5.46 -35.38
CA VAL A 607 4.06 -5.49 -35.96
C VAL A 607 3.13 -4.48 -35.27
N VAL A 608 3.34 -4.19 -34.01
CA VAL A 608 2.58 -3.20 -33.27
C VAL A 608 2.95 -1.77 -33.69
N GLU A 609 4.24 -1.47 -33.87
CA GLU A 609 4.73 -0.14 -34.24
C GLU A 609 4.38 0.22 -35.69
N SER A 610 4.50 -0.70 -36.65
CA SER A 610 4.12 -0.47 -38.06
C SER A 610 2.62 -0.22 -38.22
N ALA A 611 1.78 -0.83 -37.39
CA ALA A 611 0.33 -0.59 -37.42
C ALA A 611 -0.10 0.72 -36.71
N GLY A 612 0.77 1.32 -35.90
CA GLY A 612 0.57 2.64 -35.26
C GLY A 612 0.89 3.80 -36.19
N SER A 613 1.97 3.68 -36.99
CA SER A 613 2.39 4.73 -37.93
C SER A 613 1.46 4.89 -39.15
N GLU A 614 0.84 3.81 -39.62
CA GLU A 614 -0.16 3.88 -40.71
C GLU A 614 -1.48 4.58 -40.32
N ASN A 615 -1.79 4.68 -39.01
CA ASN A 615 -2.97 5.40 -38.55
C ASN A 615 -2.76 6.93 -38.35
N GLU A 616 -1.51 7.39 -38.21
CA GLU A 616 -1.21 8.81 -38.17
C GLU A 616 -1.22 9.42 -39.57
N ASP A 617 -0.83 8.66 -40.61
CA ASP A 617 -0.86 9.13 -42.00
C ASP A 617 -2.29 9.16 -42.58
N ASP A 618 -3.18 8.25 -42.22
CA ASP A 618 -4.59 8.29 -42.63
C ASP A 618 -5.42 9.38 -41.96
N ALA A 619 -5.03 9.85 -40.77
CA ALA A 619 -5.67 10.97 -40.10
C ALA A 619 -5.20 12.34 -40.65
N ALA A 620 -4.03 12.39 -41.30
CA ALA A 620 -3.47 13.59 -41.91
C ALA A 620 -3.91 13.80 -43.38
N GLY A 621 -4.46 12.76 -44.04
CA GLY A 621 -4.83 12.74 -45.45
C GLY A 621 -6.22 13.29 -45.82
N GLY A 622 -7.01 13.77 -44.89
CA GLY A 622 -8.42 14.13 -45.05
C GLY A 622 -8.78 15.62 -45.08
N ILE A 623 -7.87 16.55 -45.41
CA ILE A 623 -8.25 17.96 -45.64
C ILE A 623 -7.77 18.37 -47.05
N ASN A 624 -8.67 18.29 -47.99
CA ASN A 624 -8.50 18.80 -49.33
C ASN A 624 -8.76 20.32 -49.33
N PRO A 625 -7.78 21.19 -49.64
CA PRO A 625 -8.01 22.62 -49.73
C PRO A 625 -8.39 23.02 -51.16
N ALA A 626 -9.65 22.87 -51.52
CA ALA A 626 -10.18 23.51 -52.73
C ALA A 626 -11.63 23.88 -52.53
N GLU A 627 -11.84 25.21 -52.51
CA GLU A 627 -13.04 26.02 -52.69
C GLU A 627 -13.36 26.94 -51.49
N SER A 628 -12.62 28.05 -51.48
CA SER A 628 -13.11 29.27 -50.89
C SER A 628 -13.08 30.39 -51.93
N THR A 629 -14.12 30.44 -52.75
CA THR A 629 -14.41 31.66 -53.50
C THR A 629 -15.07 32.70 -52.58
N ALA A 630 -14.44 33.87 -52.61
CA ALA A 630 -14.82 35.08 -51.93
C ALA A 630 -16.29 35.46 -52.14
N ARG A 631 -16.97 35.87 -51.11
CA ARG A 631 -18.06 36.84 -51.12
C ARG A 631 -17.77 37.94 -50.12
N GLU A 632 -17.39 39.08 -50.67
CA GLU A 632 -17.35 40.36 -50.00
C GLU A 632 -18.76 40.72 -49.48
N ALA A 633 -18.83 41.19 -48.25
CA ALA A 633 -19.99 41.89 -47.71
C ALA A 633 -19.62 43.39 -47.48
N PRO A 634 -20.52 44.33 -47.77
CA PRO A 634 -20.21 45.77 -47.80
C PRO A 634 -20.16 46.39 -46.38
N PRO A 635 -19.55 47.58 -46.25
CA PRO A 635 -19.32 48.21 -44.96
C PRO A 635 -20.59 48.88 -44.42
N VAL A 636 -20.84 48.70 -43.15
CA VAL A 636 -21.87 49.42 -42.39
C VAL A 636 -21.27 50.69 -41.83
N SER A 637 -21.87 51.82 -42.26
CA SER A 637 -21.60 53.19 -41.83
C SER A 637 -22.06 53.40 -40.39
N ILE A 638 -21.19 54.00 -39.56
CA ILE A 638 -21.51 54.57 -38.28
C ILE A 638 -21.99 56.01 -38.48
N ALA A 639 -23.18 56.30 -38.05
CA ALA A 639 -23.62 57.68 -37.76
C ALA A 639 -24.69 57.62 -36.65
N GLY A 640 -24.45 58.41 -35.59
CA GLY A 640 -25.39 58.72 -34.52
C GLY A 640 -24.85 58.39 -33.14
#